data_e9912f4348dd6cc8c322ca14674fe863
#
_entry.id   e9912f4348dd6cc8c322ca14674fe863
#
_cell.length_a   1.000
_cell.length_b   1.000
_cell.length_c   1.000
_cell.angle_alpha   90.00
_cell.angle_beta   90.00
_cell.angle_gamma   90.00
#
_symmetry.space_group_name_H-M   'P 1'
#
loop_
_entity.id
_entity.type
_entity.pdbx_description
1 polymer ?
#
loop_
_entity_poly.entity_id
_entity_poly.type
_entity_poly.pdbx_seq_one_letter_code
_entity_poly.pdbx_strand_id
1 'polypeptide(L)'
;MSEQNEKIISKYQGEKGYEFEKEYKKLAKKITDVVVHKLVGVKTTDPEYWGLREVLTIDMVRIANKMKLRKFYTFEELMQMNKELEPAKLQKLLDEMSVVGIVEYDYGDRYGYEAPLDDLPKIKRYRICFFVPGSAELMNSSLDRIAKNPAVTSFFERMTFIPLAGITEMIPPGGDGVGMHVIPVEKAIEQTSEAIDVEKISHWLKKYDGHIAAGICSCRASRALLGDGCIDDVDDWCIQLGDMADYAVETGRAHYIDKKRALEILELSEKNGFVHQITNIDGEHKIFDICNCDVKICNALRTSLLFNTPNLSRSAYTANVNKLNCVACGQCVENCPAGAVKLGQKLCKGDGKEVKYPQAPLPDKIKWGKYAWDENYRDTIRRRDSYESGTAPCKVACPAHVPVQGYLKKAHEGKYQEALALIKTQNPFPAVCGRVCNKRCEEECTRGDIDRAVSIDAVKKFVADFDLKSETRYTPEKIIPSVHGEFEEKIAIIGAGPAGLTAAYYLAVMGFKPTVFEKNKKPGGMLMYGIPSYKLEKDVIEAEIQVIKDLGVEIKCGVEVGKDVTIEELKKQGYKAFYIAIGCQGGKRPGVANDDAKGTTIAVDYLRQAQENRKEFKGNVVVVGGGNVAVDCARTAHRLGAKSVSMFCLEDRATMPASNEEIQETLEEDIAINNSWGPKEITVNSKGEVTGIIFKRCLSTIDAETGKFSPKYDEENIMEVKADQIIFAIGQAIEWGKLLEGSKVTFWHGNYPLADKLTYQTADEDIFVGGDVFTGPKFVIDAIAAGHAVADALARHVRPNAHPTISFNHRGFTPLNKKDILIPGYDEAGRQEEGMDESIDYKNSFKDAHKTLTEEQVRIETGRCLSCGAAVVDPHKCIGCGICTTKCGFDAIHLVRDHPEMSNMRVAEKKVTGLAKYALKRELKILLHSGSKEAREMAKKRRAWKKANKEFRKTHPNTGNSVDA
;
A
#
# COMPACT_ATOMS: atom_id res chain seq x y z
N MET A 1 17.56 1.62 -9.48
CA MET A 1 18.33 2.73 -8.85
C MET A 1 18.02 3.99 -9.62
N SER A 2 17.94 5.13 -8.93
CA SER A 2 17.71 6.44 -9.57
C SER A 2 18.90 6.82 -10.45
N GLU A 3 18.68 7.64 -11.49
CA GLU A 3 19.74 8.24 -12.29
C GLU A 3 20.76 9.00 -11.42
N GLN A 4 20.34 9.51 -10.28
CA GLN A 4 21.19 10.25 -9.36
C GLN A 4 22.26 9.35 -8.73
N ASN A 5 21.93 8.09 -8.44
CA ASN A 5 22.90 7.12 -7.90
C ASN A 5 24.01 6.78 -8.91
N GLU A 6 23.71 6.79 -10.22
CA GLU A 6 24.70 6.55 -11.25
C GLU A 6 25.67 7.74 -11.42
N LYS A 7 25.23 8.95 -11.08
CA LYS A 7 26.01 10.18 -11.19
C LYS A 7 26.96 10.40 -10.00
N ILE A 8 26.68 9.81 -8.85
CA ILE A 8 27.53 9.95 -7.64
C ILE A 8 28.67 8.94 -7.68
N ILE A 9 29.83 9.38 -8.12
CA ILE A 9 31.03 8.57 -8.26
C ILE A 9 32.15 9.16 -7.41
N SER A 10 32.89 8.29 -6.70
CA SER A 10 34.12 8.73 -6.01
C SER A 10 35.22 9.05 -7.00
N LYS A 11 35.83 10.20 -6.85
CA LYS A 11 37.05 10.56 -7.61
C LYS A 11 38.24 9.66 -7.33
N TYR A 12 38.21 8.91 -6.24
CA TYR A 12 39.26 7.98 -5.83
C TYR A 12 39.04 6.54 -6.33
N GLN A 13 37.93 6.26 -6.98
CA GLN A 13 37.63 4.95 -7.50
C GLN A 13 38.58 4.58 -8.65
N GLY A 14 39.38 3.53 -8.45
CA GLY A 14 40.39 3.09 -9.42
C GLY A 14 41.62 4.00 -9.47
N GLU A 15 41.83 4.83 -8.46
CA GLU A 15 43.02 5.69 -8.31
C GLU A 15 44.31 4.91 -8.54
N LYS A 16 45.25 5.49 -9.29
CA LYS A 16 46.57 4.87 -9.56
C LYS A 16 47.71 5.79 -9.14
N GLY A 17 48.76 5.20 -8.59
CA GLY A 17 49.98 5.93 -8.27
C GLY A 17 49.90 6.86 -7.07
N TYR A 18 48.91 6.67 -6.19
CA TYR A 18 48.82 7.41 -4.95
C TYR A 18 49.93 6.93 -3.97
N GLU A 19 50.71 7.85 -3.42
CA GLU A 19 51.84 7.59 -2.58
C GLU A 19 51.53 6.66 -1.38
N PHE A 20 50.37 6.89 -0.72
CA PHE A 20 49.94 6.16 0.47
C PHE A 20 48.89 5.06 0.18
N GLU A 21 48.75 4.59 -1.03
CA GLU A 21 47.77 3.57 -1.44
C GLU A 21 47.83 2.32 -0.55
N LYS A 22 49.06 1.90 -0.17
CA LYS A 22 49.27 0.69 0.63
C LYS A 22 48.68 0.82 2.05
N GLU A 23 48.79 1.98 2.67
CA GLU A 23 48.25 2.27 4.01
C GLU A 23 46.72 2.20 4.02
N TYR A 24 46.07 2.80 3.06
CA TYR A 24 44.61 2.74 2.93
C TYR A 24 44.13 1.31 2.64
N LYS A 25 44.81 0.57 1.76
CA LYS A 25 44.47 -0.84 1.49
C LYS A 25 44.69 -1.73 2.70
N LYS A 26 45.67 -1.44 3.54
CA LYS A 26 45.92 -2.15 4.79
C LYS A 26 44.77 -1.94 5.77
N LEU A 27 44.30 -0.71 5.95
CA LEU A 27 43.13 -0.40 6.79
C LEU A 27 41.85 -1.01 6.25
N ALA A 28 41.60 -0.84 4.97
CA ALA A 28 40.43 -1.41 4.27
C ALA A 28 40.37 -2.94 4.43
N LYS A 29 41.52 -3.65 4.27
CA LYS A 29 41.63 -5.08 4.49
C LYS A 29 41.36 -5.46 5.96
N LYS A 30 41.76 -4.62 6.92
CA LYS A 30 41.61 -4.87 8.35
C LYS A 30 40.13 -4.84 8.75
N ILE A 31 39.37 -3.82 8.29
CA ILE A 31 38.02 -3.54 8.75
C ILE A 31 36.91 -4.18 7.87
N THR A 32 37.27 -4.72 6.68
CA THR A 32 36.27 -5.37 5.82
C THR A 32 35.70 -6.63 6.40
N ASP A 33 34.41 -6.88 6.18
CA ASP A 33 33.74 -8.15 6.51
C ASP A 33 33.82 -9.16 5.36
N VAL A 34 34.31 -8.71 4.19
CA VAL A 34 34.37 -9.54 2.99
C VAL A 34 35.55 -10.50 3.04
N VAL A 35 35.26 -11.78 3.19
CA VAL A 35 36.30 -12.85 3.33
C VAL A 35 37.29 -12.85 2.17
N VAL A 36 36.83 -12.64 0.94
CA VAL A 36 37.68 -12.59 -0.25
C VAL A 36 38.66 -11.43 -0.16
N HIS A 37 38.23 -10.24 0.27
CA HIS A 37 39.13 -9.09 0.44
C HIS A 37 40.15 -9.31 1.57
N LYS A 38 39.75 -10.04 2.63
CA LYS A 38 40.68 -10.46 3.69
C LYS A 38 41.75 -11.42 3.18
N LEU A 39 41.43 -12.30 2.26
CA LEU A 39 42.37 -13.27 1.69
C LEU A 39 43.24 -12.67 0.60
N VAL A 40 42.62 -12.12 -0.44
CA VAL A 40 43.28 -11.65 -1.66
C VAL A 40 43.80 -10.21 -1.55
N GLY A 41 43.17 -9.39 -0.69
CA GLY A 41 43.44 -7.97 -0.56
C GLY A 41 42.40 -7.09 -1.25
N VAL A 42 42.44 -5.80 -0.92
CA VAL A 42 41.51 -4.76 -1.43
C VAL A 42 42.17 -4.07 -2.62
N LYS A 43 41.41 -3.82 -3.69
CA LYS A 43 41.86 -3.07 -4.87
C LYS A 43 41.40 -1.61 -4.75
N THR A 44 41.98 -0.71 -5.52
CA THR A 44 41.55 0.69 -5.58
C THR A 44 40.14 0.89 -6.16
N THR A 45 39.66 -0.09 -6.91
CA THR A 45 38.27 -0.12 -7.41
C THR A 45 37.24 -0.56 -6.38
N ASP A 46 37.69 -1.16 -5.28
CA ASP A 46 36.74 -1.67 -4.27
C ASP A 46 36.22 -0.55 -3.35
N PRO A 47 34.94 -0.60 -2.96
CA PRO A 47 34.34 0.45 -2.13
C PRO A 47 35.08 0.68 -0.82
N GLU A 48 35.63 -0.36 -0.23
CA GLU A 48 36.41 -0.26 1.01
C GLU A 48 37.64 0.64 0.89
N TYR A 49 38.29 0.70 -0.29
CA TYR A 49 39.42 1.59 -0.52
C TYR A 49 38.99 3.03 -0.70
N TRP A 50 38.14 3.27 -1.72
CA TRP A 50 37.83 4.65 -2.08
C TRP A 50 36.89 5.32 -1.07
N GLY A 51 36.05 4.56 -0.36
CA GLY A 51 35.21 5.12 0.73
C GLY A 51 36.08 5.67 1.87
N LEU A 52 37.15 4.98 2.26
CA LEU A 52 38.12 5.52 3.22
C LEU A 52 38.88 6.75 2.69
N ARG A 53 39.18 6.76 1.40
CA ARG A 53 39.84 7.91 0.76
C ARG A 53 39.01 9.19 0.77
N GLU A 54 37.70 9.04 0.76
CA GLU A 54 36.78 10.20 0.81
C GLU A 54 36.80 10.92 2.15
N VAL A 55 37.09 10.21 3.25
CA VAL A 55 36.80 10.72 4.60
C VAL A 55 38.01 10.76 5.53
N LEU A 56 39.09 10.02 5.25
CA LEU A 56 40.28 9.94 6.13
C LEU A 56 41.51 10.62 5.55
N THR A 57 42.23 11.31 6.41
CA THR A 57 43.59 11.75 6.13
C THR A 57 44.59 10.63 6.36
N ILE A 58 45.83 10.77 5.85
CA ILE A 58 46.86 9.73 6.02
C ILE A 58 47.25 9.56 7.50
N ASP A 59 47.26 10.62 8.29
CA ASP A 59 47.54 10.55 9.72
C ASP A 59 46.49 9.70 10.45
N MET A 60 45.22 9.89 10.13
CA MET A 60 44.13 9.06 10.68
C MET A 60 44.30 7.58 10.31
N VAL A 61 44.64 7.30 9.04
CA VAL A 61 44.86 5.94 8.55
C VAL A 61 46.04 5.27 9.27
N ARG A 62 47.11 6.01 9.56
CA ARG A 62 48.26 5.51 10.29
C ARG A 62 47.94 5.16 11.74
N ILE A 63 47.15 6.01 12.43
CA ILE A 63 46.67 5.72 13.78
C ILE A 63 45.80 4.46 13.76
N ALA A 64 44.80 4.40 12.89
CA ALA A 64 43.91 3.24 12.77
C ALA A 64 44.64 1.94 12.40
N ASN A 65 45.70 2.03 11.59
CA ASN A 65 46.51 0.89 11.24
C ASN A 65 47.31 0.31 12.41
N LYS A 66 47.63 1.09 13.44
CA LYS A 66 48.27 0.63 14.67
C LYS A 66 47.30 -0.08 15.63
N MET A 67 46.02 0.33 15.66
CA MET A 67 44.95 -0.25 16.48
C MET A 67 44.56 -1.65 15.97
N LYS A 68 44.20 -2.56 16.90
CA LYS A 68 43.53 -3.83 16.54
C LYS A 68 42.05 -3.60 16.38
N LEU A 69 41.43 -4.33 15.44
CA LEU A 69 40.01 -4.28 15.19
C LEU A 69 39.24 -4.63 16.47
N ARG A 70 38.23 -3.79 16.81
CA ARG A 70 37.31 -3.94 17.96
C ARG A 70 37.98 -4.04 19.35
N LYS A 71 39.29 -3.82 19.48
CA LYS A 71 39.94 -3.70 20.77
C LYS A 71 39.88 -2.24 21.23
N PHE A 72 39.38 -2.05 22.47
CA PHE A 72 39.41 -0.74 23.12
C PHE A 72 40.82 -0.37 23.59
N TYR A 73 41.14 0.91 23.50
CA TYR A 73 42.37 1.56 23.94
C TYR A 73 42.07 2.84 24.68
N THR A 74 42.76 3.09 25.79
CA THR A 74 42.73 4.40 26.42
C THR A 74 43.58 5.41 25.63
N PHE A 75 43.42 6.70 25.94
CA PHE A 75 44.22 7.75 25.31
C PHE A 75 45.73 7.51 25.55
N GLU A 76 46.12 7.10 26.76
CA GLU A 76 47.50 6.84 27.15
C GLU A 76 48.10 5.66 26.35
N GLU A 77 47.33 4.59 26.16
CA GLU A 77 47.78 3.48 25.31
C GLU A 77 47.99 3.92 23.86
N LEU A 78 47.09 4.78 23.34
CA LEU A 78 47.20 5.31 21.97
C LEU A 78 48.41 6.26 21.85
N MET A 79 48.71 7.04 22.87
CA MET A 79 49.89 7.90 22.93
C MET A 79 51.19 7.06 22.89
N GLN A 80 51.21 5.95 23.63
CA GLN A 80 52.37 5.05 23.60
C GLN A 80 52.59 4.42 22.21
N MET A 81 51.51 4.20 21.47
CA MET A 81 51.57 3.65 20.11
C MET A 81 51.92 4.71 19.06
N ASN A 82 51.77 6.00 19.35
CA ASN A 82 51.93 7.13 18.44
C ASN A 82 52.88 8.20 19.01
N LYS A 83 54.01 7.78 19.50
CA LYS A 83 55.01 8.65 20.17
C LYS A 83 55.54 9.79 19.32
N GLU A 84 55.35 9.72 18.01
CA GLU A 84 55.72 10.73 17.03
C GLU A 84 54.70 11.89 16.97
N LEU A 85 53.53 11.77 17.59
CA LEU A 85 52.51 12.79 17.62
C LEU A 85 52.48 13.52 18.97
N GLU A 86 52.28 14.81 18.92
CA GLU A 86 51.99 15.63 20.11
C GLU A 86 50.61 15.24 20.68
N PRO A 87 50.44 15.21 22.02
CA PRO A 87 49.19 14.82 22.66
C PRO A 87 47.96 15.55 22.10
N ALA A 88 48.04 16.87 21.93
CA ALA A 88 46.96 17.70 21.41
C ALA A 88 46.62 17.33 19.95
N LYS A 89 47.59 16.97 19.13
CA LYS A 89 47.38 16.57 17.74
C LYS A 89 46.71 15.18 17.71
N LEU A 90 47.13 14.23 18.55
CA LEU A 90 46.50 12.91 18.64
C LEU A 90 45.05 13.04 19.08
N GLN A 91 44.74 13.84 20.13
CA GLN A 91 43.38 14.01 20.60
C GLN A 91 42.51 14.58 19.50
N LYS A 92 42.98 15.64 18.82
CA LYS A 92 42.20 16.23 17.68
C LYS A 92 41.92 15.19 16.59
N LEU A 93 42.88 14.36 16.20
CA LEU A 93 42.70 13.33 15.18
C LEU A 93 41.70 12.26 15.65
N LEU A 94 41.74 11.84 16.92
CA LEU A 94 40.78 10.90 17.49
C LEU A 94 39.35 11.47 17.50
N ASP A 95 39.21 12.74 17.85
CA ASP A 95 37.89 13.41 17.81
C ASP A 95 37.38 13.51 16.38
N GLU A 96 38.21 13.89 15.42
CA GLU A 96 37.84 13.91 14.00
C GLU A 96 37.49 12.51 13.47
N MET A 97 38.26 11.47 13.84
CA MET A 97 37.99 10.06 13.47
C MET A 97 36.69 9.58 14.10
N SER A 98 36.33 10.02 15.28
CA SER A 98 35.06 9.72 15.93
C SER A 98 33.89 10.43 15.25
N VAL A 99 34.07 11.70 14.90
CA VAL A 99 33.08 12.47 14.11
C VAL A 99 32.90 11.87 12.71
N VAL A 100 33.95 11.34 12.08
CA VAL A 100 33.86 10.61 10.80
C VAL A 100 33.13 9.27 10.99
N GLY A 101 33.34 8.57 12.11
CA GLY A 101 32.75 7.28 12.41
C GLY A 101 33.63 6.08 12.07
N ILE A 102 34.94 6.26 11.89
CA ILE A 102 35.89 5.14 11.76
C ILE A 102 36.34 4.66 13.11
N VAL A 103 36.33 5.50 14.12
CA VAL A 103 36.57 5.19 15.52
C VAL A 103 35.29 5.46 16.29
N GLU A 104 34.90 4.53 17.10
CA GLU A 104 33.88 4.72 18.14
C GLU A 104 34.53 4.70 19.51
N TYR A 105 33.84 5.20 20.53
CA TYR A 105 34.33 5.15 21.89
C TYR A 105 33.22 4.80 22.87
N ASP A 106 33.62 4.27 24.01
CA ASP A 106 32.79 4.09 25.20
C ASP A 106 33.43 4.77 26.43
N TYR A 107 32.74 4.71 27.54
CA TYR A 107 33.21 5.22 28.82
C TYR A 107 33.48 4.09 29.83
N GLY A 108 33.96 2.95 29.35
CA GLY A 108 34.15 1.74 30.11
C GLY A 108 32.93 0.83 30.07
N ASP A 109 33.02 -0.32 30.71
CA ASP A 109 31.92 -1.30 30.73
C ASP A 109 30.91 -0.98 31.87
N ARG A 110 30.28 0.21 31.78
CA ARG A 110 29.44 0.77 32.85
C ARG A 110 28.15 -0.02 33.05
N TYR A 111 27.59 -0.60 32.00
CA TYR A 111 26.25 -1.24 32.01
C TYR A 111 26.23 -2.66 32.59
N GLY A 112 27.37 -3.17 33.00
CA GLY A 112 27.52 -4.45 33.70
C GLY A 112 27.59 -4.36 35.25
N TYR A 113 27.55 -3.14 35.79
CA TYR A 113 27.68 -2.90 37.22
C TYR A 113 26.33 -2.63 37.90
N GLU A 114 26.25 -2.99 39.19
CA GLU A 114 25.06 -2.73 40.03
C GLU A 114 24.98 -1.26 40.53
N ALA A 115 26.07 -0.50 40.44
CA ALA A 115 26.14 0.89 40.86
C ALA A 115 25.43 1.81 39.84
N PRO A 116 24.87 2.95 40.31
CA PRO A 116 24.34 3.98 39.41
C PRO A 116 25.41 4.39 38.38
N LEU A 117 24.99 4.57 37.13
CA LEU A 117 25.90 4.87 36.01
C LEU A 117 26.72 6.13 36.21
N ASP A 118 26.13 7.15 36.86
CA ASP A 118 26.78 8.44 37.11
C ASP A 118 27.89 8.36 38.13
N ASP A 119 27.90 7.32 38.98
CA ASP A 119 28.93 7.09 40.00
C ASP A 119 30.15 6.30 39.45
N LEU A 120 30.05 5.81 38.22
CA LEU A 120 31.14 5.02 37.63
C LEU A 120 32.19 5.92 36.93
N PRO A 121 33.48 5.57 36.96
CA PRO A 121 34.52 6.33 36.30
C PRO A 121 34.26 6.43 34.79
N LYS A 122 34.23 7.63 34.23
CA LYS A 122 34.11 7.89 32.79
C LYS A 122 35.48 7.88 32.11
N ILE A 123 36.04 6.70 31.91
CA ILE A 123 37.30 6.53 31.19
C ILE A 123 37.00 6.31 29.71
N LYS A 124 37.24 7.31 28.89
CA LYS A 124 37.03 7.26 27.44
C LYS A 124 37.98 6.27 26.80
N ARG A 125 37.44 5.26 26.10
CA ARG A 125 38.22 4.23 25.40
C ARG A 125 37.81 4.22 23.93
N TYR A 126 38.78 4.14 23.03
CA TYR A 126 38.60 4.23 21.58
C TYR A 126 38.83 2.88 20.91
N ARG A 127 38.01 2.52 19.94
CA ARG A 127 38.20 1.34 19.08
C ARG A 127 37.86 1.63 17.62
N ILE A 128 38.51 0.92 16.69
CA ILE A 128 38.05 0.86 15.31
C ILE A 128 36.99 -0.21 15.15
N CYS A 129 35.94 0.08 14.39
CA CYS A 129 34.81 -0.81 14.11
C CYS A 129 34.91 -1.49 12.75
N PHE A 130 34.08 -2.50 12.51
CA PHE A 130 33.89 -3.06 11.17
C PHE A 130 33.26 -2.01 10.22
N PHE A 131 33.23 -2.35 8.92
CA PHE A 131 32.45 -1.52 8.01
C PHE A 131 30.95 -1.65 8.26
N VAL A 132 30.39 -2.87 8.38
CA VAL A 132 28.95 -3.14 8.51
C VAL A 132 28.70 -4.29 9.50
N PRO A 133 27.93 -4.11 10.58
CA PRO A 133 27.49 -2.81 11.12
C PRO A 133 28.64 -2.06 11.78
N GLY A 134 28.71 -0.75 11.53
CA GLY A 134 29.76 0.10 12.12
C GLY A 134 30.08 1.33 11.30
N SER A 135 31.31 1.43 10.76
CA SER A 135 31.79 2.66 10.11
C SER A 135 30.91 3.15 8.96
N ALA A 136 30.33 2.26 8.16
CA ALA A 136 29.49 2.67 7.03
C ALA A 136 28.20 3.32 7.50
N GLU A 137 27.57 2.78 8.54
CA GLU A 137 26.39 3.39 9.18
C GLU A 137 26.76 4.72 9.82
N LEU A 138 27.82 4.76 10.61
CA LEU A 138 28.27 5.97 11.31
C LEU A 138 28.67 7.10 10.33
N MET A 139 29.27 6.78 9.19
CA MET A 139 29.57 7.76 8.13
C MET A 139 28.29 8.33 7.50
N ASN A 140 27.24 7.58 7.42
CA ASN A 140 25.97 7.94 6.78
C ASN A 140 24.89 8.47 7.74
N SER A 141 25.16 8.52 9.06
CA SER A 141 24.25 9.07 10.06
C SER A 141 24.50 10.56 10.37
N SER A 142 24.99 11.33 9.37
CA SER A 142 25.19 12.77 9.47
C SER A 142 24.80 13.42 8.14
N LEU A 143 23.71 14.18 8.12
CA LEU A 143 23.19 14.82 6.91
C LEU A 143 24.19 15.83 6.32
N ASP A 144 24.84 16.63 7.17
CA ASP A 144 25.84 17.60 6.73
C ASP A 144 27.04 16.94 6.02
N ARG A 145 27.45 15.79 6.51
CA ARG A 145 28.57 15.05 5.92
C ARG A 145 28.22 14.48 4.57
N ILE A 146 27.08 13.78 4.49
CA ILE A 146 26.69 13.17 3.23
C ILE A 146 26.32 14.21 2.17
N ALA A 147 25.81 15.40 2.58
CA ALA A 147 25.58 16.53 1.68
C ALA A 147 26.90 17.10 1.14
N LYS A 148 27.92 17.24 2.00
CA LYS A 148 29.26 17.74 1.60
C LYS A 148 30.05 16.69 0.80
N ASN A 149 29.86 15.41 1.07
CA ASN A 149 30.54 14.31 0.39
C ASN A 149 29.57 13.18 0.00
N PRO A 150 28.79 13.37 -1.10
CA PRO A 150 27.82 12.37 -1.54
C PRO A 150 28.40 11.00 -1.87
N ALA A 151 29.70 10.91 -2.19
CA ALA A 151 30.35 9.64 -2.48
C ALA A 151 30.29 8.64 -1.30
N VAL A 152 30.13 9.14 -0.06
CA VAL A 152 29.94 8.29 1.14
C VAL A 152 28.63 7.50 1.07
N THR A 153 27.58 8.07 0.51
CA THR A 153 26.30 7.35 0.32
C THR A 153 26.43 6.28 -0.77
N SER A 154 27.09 6.59 -1.86
CA SER A 154 27.40 5.62 -2.91
C SER A 154 28.31 4.48 -2.38
N PHE A 155 29.24 4.76 -1.52
CA PHE A 155 30.05 3.74 -0.82
C PHE A 155 29.14 2.78 -0.04
N PHE A 156 28.23 3.29 0.79
CA PHE A 156 27.35 2.47 1.60
C PHE A 156 26.41 1.59 0.74
N GLU A 157 25.85 2.15 -0.34
CA GLU A 157 25.04 1.41 -1.29
C GLU A 157 25.82 0.29 -1.98
N ARG A 158 27.06 0.56 -2.41
CA ARG A 158 27.90 -0.45 -3.08
C ARG A 158 28.39 -1.54 -2.14
N MET A 159 28.60 -1.25 -0.85
CA MET A 159 28.81 -2.26 0.17
C MET A 159 27.66 -3.26 0.24
N THR A 160 26.42 -2.80 0.02
CA THR A 160 25.25 -3.67 -0.07
C THR A 160 25.28 -4.52 -1.35
N PHE A 161 25.53 -3.92 -2.51
CA PHE A 161 25.40 -4.64 -3.78
C PHE A 161 26.59 -5.55 -4.13
N ILE A 162 27.80 -5.24 -3.66
CA ILE A 162 29.00 -5.99 -4.05
C ILE A 162 29.33 -7.08 -3.02
N PRO A 163 29.66 -6.76 -1.75
CA PRO A 163 30.02 -7.80 -0.79
C PRO A 163 28.82 -8.60 -0.28
N LEU A 164 27.71 -7.96 0.06
CA LEU A 164 26.55 -8.68 0.61
C LEU A 164 25.91 -9.63 -0.41
N ALA A 165 25.91 -9.33 -1.70
CA ALA A 165 25.43 -10.26 -2.71
C ALA A 165 26.14 -11.61 -2.69
N GLY A 166 27.45 -11.60 -2.44
CA GLY A 166 28.23 -12.84 -2.31
C GLY A 166 28.05 -13.55 -0.97
N ILE A 167 27.92 -12.78 0.10
CA ILE A 167 27.79 -13.30 1.46
C ILE A 167 26.40 -13.92 1.67
N THR A 168 25.32 -13.25 1.24
CA THR A 168 23.94 -13.72 1.44
C THR A 168 23.65 -15.07 0.80
N GLU A 169 24.40 -15.45 -0.25
CA GLU A 169 24.30 -16.80 -0.83
C GLU A 169 24.71 -17.92 0.13
N MET A 170 25.49 -17.60 1.16
CA MET A 170 26.18 -18.58 2.04
C MET A 170 25.76 -18.51 3.51
N ILE A 171 25.01 -17.47 3.91
CA ILE A 171 24.55 -17.30 5.29
C ILE A 171 23.27 -18.09 5.51
N PRO A 172 23.07 -18.75 6.68
CA PRO A 172 21.81 -19.37 7.03
C PRO A 172 20.71 -18.33 7.17
N PRO A 173 19.44 -18.68 6.89
CA PRO A 173 18.31 -17.79 7.13
C PRO A 173 18.33 -17.26 8.57
N GLY A 174 18.41 -15.94 8.73
CA GLY A 174 18.46 -15.28 10.03
C GLY A 174 19.70 -15.63 10.86
N GLY A 175 20.79 -16.00 10.21
CA GLY A 175 21.93 -16.72 10.79
C GLY A 175 22.47 -16.20 12.10
N ASP A 176 22.80 -17.15 12.95
CA ASP A 176 23.67 -16.95 14.09
C ASP A 176 24.89 -16.14 13.64
N GLY A 177 25.02 -14.91 14.10
CA GLY A 177 26.18 -14.10 13.79
C GLY A 177 25.98 -13.00 12.74
N VAL A 178 24.84 -12.79 12.18
CA VAL A 178 24.55 -11.58 11.42
C VAL A 178 24.52 -10.37 12.37
N GLY A 179 25.01 -9.21 11.91
CA GLY A 179 25.20 -8.03 12.75
C GLY A 179 23.94 -7.45 13.38
N MET A 180 22.79 -7.75 12.78
CA MET A 180 21.46 -7.32 13.24
C MET A 180 20.53 -8.53 13.25
N HIS A 181 19.58 -8.58 14.19
CA HIS A 181 18.47 -9.52 14.12
C HIS A 181 17.14 -8.84 14.46
N VAL A 182 16.06 -9.36 13.87
CA VAL A 182 14.71 -8.87 14.16
C VAL A 182 14.34 -9.20 15.60
N ILE A 183 13.85 -8.20 16.32
CA ILE A 183 13.16 -8.38 17.60
C ILE A 183 11.66 -8.24 17.36
N PRO A 184 10.83 -9.18 17.77
CA PRO A 184 9.39 -9.09 17.52
C PRO A 184 8.75 -7.94 18.29
N VAL A 185 7.63 -7.45 17.79
CA VAL A 185 6.75 -6.57 18.56
C VAL A 185 6.38 -7.27 19.86
N GLU A 186 6.60 -6.64 20.99
CA GLU A 186 6.50 -7.31 22.30
C GLU A 186 5.09 -7.84 22.58
N LYS A 187 4.05 -7.08 22.24
CA LYS A 187 2.65 -7.53 22.33
C LYS A 187 2.37 -8.84 21.57
N ALA A 188 3.12 -9.13 20.51
CA ALA A 188 2.95 -10.35 19.71
C ALA A 188 3.51 -11.60 20.39
N ILE A 189 4.33 -11.45 21.44
CA ILE A 189 4.96 -12.55 22.20
C ILE A 189 4.57 -12.58 23.66
N GLU A 190 3.73 -11.66 24.16
CA GLU A 190 3.31 -11.60 25.56
C GLU A 190 2.66 -12.91 26.05
N GLN A 191 1.93 -13.59 25.18
CA GLN A 191 1.26 -14.86 25.51
C GLN A 191 2.18 -16.09 25.30
N THR A 192 3.42 -15.90 24.86
CA THR A 192 4.35 -16.98 24.60
C THR A 192 5.19 -17.26 25.86
N SER A 193 4.90 -18.37 26.53
CA SER A 193 5.63 -18.77 27.77
C SER A 193 7.13 -19.00 27.54
N GLU A 194 7.59 -19.15 26.31
CA GLU A 194 8.99 -19.45 25.96
C GLU A 194 9.83 -18.20 25.63
N ALA A 195 9.23 -16.99 25.65
CA ALA A 195 9.96 -15.76 25.33
C ALA A 195 11.01 -15.45 26.40
N ILE A 196 12.24 -15.17 25.95
CA ILE A 196 13.37 -14.80 26.81
C ILE A 196 13.58 -13.29 26.81
N ASP A 197 14.26 -12.76 27.83
CA ASP A 197 14.39 -11.31 28.04
C ASP A 197 15.04 -10.58 26.87
N VAL A 198 16.05 -11.17 26.23
CA VAL A 198 16.72 -10.55 25.07
C VAL A 198 15.81 -10.39 23.83
N GLU A 199 14.63 -11.04 23.80
CA GLU A 199 13.62 -10.94 22.77
C GLU A 199 12.59 -9.84 23.06
N LYS A 200 12.71 -9.13 24.20
CA LYS A 200 11.78 -8.07 24.64
C LYS A 200 12.44 -6.70 24.55
N ILE A 201 11.81 -5.78 23.86
CA ILE A 201 12.29 -4.39 23.76
C ILE A 201 12.27 -3.71 25.13
N SER A 202 11.26 -3.98 25.94
CA SER A 202 11.13 -3.43 27.31
C SER A 202 12.32 -3.79 28.21
N HIS A 203 12.92 -4.99 28.05
CA HIS A 203 14.14 -5.39 28.77
C HIS A 203 15.30 -4.44 28.44
N TRP A 204 15.52 -4.15 27.17
CA TRP A 204 16.61 -3.29 26.73
C TRP A 204 16.41 -1.83 27.12
N LEU A 205 15.19 -1.29 26.95
CA LEU A 205 14.86 0.08 27.38
C LEU A 205 14.96 0.26 28.89
N LYS A 206 14.64 -0.78 29.69
CA LYS A 206 14.84 -0.76 31.13
C LYS A 206 16.31 -0.78 31.51
N LYS A 207 17.10 -1.61 30.84
CA LYS A 207 18.54 -1.75 31.10
C LYS A 207 19.32 -0.46 30.84
N TYR A 208 18.93 0.31 29.83
CA TYR A 208 19.62 1.55 29.43
C TYR A 208 18.83 2.81 29.76
N ASP A 209 17.90 2.74 30.71
CA ASP A 209 17.09 3.89 31.13
C ASP A 209 18.00 5.06 31.57
N GLY A 210 17.68 6.27 31.12
CA GLY A 210 18.52 7.46 31.30
C GLY A 210 19.65 7.64 30.26
N HIS A 211 19.95 6.62 29.44
CA HIS A 211 20.97 6.67 28.37
C HIS A 211 20.39 6.18 27.06
N ILE A 212 19.37 6.88 26.58
CA ILE A 212 18.67 6.60 25.33
C ILE A 212 18.75 7.84 24.46
N ALA A 213 19.08 7.67 23.18
CA ALA A 213 19.09 8.74 22.20
C ALA A 213 18.34 8.33 20.94
N ALA A 214 17.69 9.26 20.28
CA ALA A 214 17.13 9.06 18.95
C ALA A 214 17.98 9.81 17.92
N GLY A 215 18.18 9.20 16.77
CA GLY A 215 19.07 9.74 15.77
C GLY A 215 18.76 9.32 14.34
N ILE A 216 19.59 9.81 13.45
CA ILE A 216 19.45 9.66 12.01
C ILE A 216 19.62 8.21 11.59
N CYS A 217 18.63 7.67 10.88
CA CYS A 217 18.74 6.38 10.23
C CYS A 217 19.66 6.46 9.01
N SER A 218 20.85 5.88 9.10
CA SER A 218 21.86 5.87 8.02
C SER A 218 21.36 5.28 6.70
N CYS A 219 20.56 4.22 6.76
CA CYS A 219 19.96 3.61 5.57
C CYS A 219 18.98 4.57 4.86
N ARG A 220 18.11 5.28 5.63
CA ARG A 220 17.18 6.26 5.06
C ARG A 220 17.94 7.46 4.51
N ALA A 221 18.91 8.00 5.25
CA ALA A 221 19.69 9.17 4.84
C ALA A 221 20.48 8.91 3.56
N SER A 222 21.20 7.79 3.46
CA SER A 222 21.92 7.44 2.25
C SER A 222 21.02 7.23 1.04
N ARG A 223 19.89 6.54 1.24
CA ARG A 223 18.91 6.27 0.17
C ARG A 223 18.21 7.54 -0.30
N ALA A 224 17.85 8.44 0.62
CA ALA A 224 17.25 9.72 0.29
C ALA A 224 18.17 10.57 -0.61
N LEU A 225 19.47 10.67 -0.27
CA LEU A 225 20.43 11.40 -1.08
C LEU A 225 20.69 10.74 -2.45
N LEU A 226 20.56 9.42 -2.53
CA LEU A 226 20.66 8.67 -3.80
C LEU A 226 19.35 8.70 -4.61
N GLY A 227 18.34 9.44 -4.17
CA GLY A 227 17.06 9.60 -4.85
C GLY A 227 16.04 8.47 -4.57
N ASP A 228 16.19 7.74 -3.50
CA ASP A 228 15.31 6.63 -3.09
C ASP A 228 14.87 6.78 -1.62
N GLY A 229 14.28 7.88 -1.25
CA GLY A 229 13.81 8.17 0.10
C GLY A 229 13.59 9.66 0.30
N CYS A 230 12.93 10.06 1.38
CA CYS A 230 12.72 11.45 1.74
C CYS A 230 13.74 11.88 2.79
N ILE A 231 14.43 12.99 2.55
CA ILE A 231 15.48 13.48 3.45
C ILE A 231 14.92 14.03 4.77
N ASP A 232 13.69 14.48 4.75
CA ASP A 232 12.94 14.98 5.90
C ASP A 232 12.30 13.87 6.76
N ASP A 233 12.50 12.59 6.41
CA ASP A 233 11.98 11.42 7.14
C ASP A 233 13.11 10.48 7.56
N VAL A 234 14.25 11.00 7.92
CA VAL A 234 15.42 10.20 8.31
C VAL A 234 15.68 10.19 9.82
N ASP A 235 15.13 11.17 10.53
CA ASP A 235 15.36 11.39 11.96
C ASP A 235 14.56 10.41 12.84
N ASP A 236 15.06 10.19 14.04
CA ASP A 236 14.43 9.48 15.15
C ASP A 236 14.06 8.00 14.91
N TRP A 237 14.37 7.44 13.76
CA TRP A 237 14.10 6.01 13.49
C TRP A 237 15.16 5.06 14.03
N CYS A 238 16.30 5.58 14.49
CA CYS A 238 17.39 4.81 15.09
C CYS A 238 17.50 5.20 16.56
N ILE A 239 17.30 4.25 17.46
CA ILE A 239 17.36 4.47 18.92
C ILE A 239 18.68 3.88 19.40
N GLN A 240 19.62 4.75 19.79
CA GLN A 240 20.90 4.38 20.35
C GLN A 240 20.78 4.20 21.86
N LEU A 241 21.55 3.25 22.40
CA LEU A 241 21.47 2.84 23.79
C LEU A 241 22.86 2.86 24.46
N GLY A 242 22.88 3.29 25.72
CA GLY A 242 24.07 3.25 26.55
C GLY A 242 25.20 4.12 26.02
N ASP A 243 26.43 3.64 26.04
CA ASP A 243 27.61 4.38 25.54
C ASP A 243 27.47 4.80 24.06
N MET A 244 26.69 4.08 23.26
CA MET A 244 26.44 4.48 21.87
C MET A 244 25.50 5.70 21.82
N ALA A 245 24.56 5.84 22.75
CA ALA A 245 23.75 7.05 22.85
C ALA A 245 24.62 8.27 23.16
N ASP A 246 25.53 8.15 24.16
CA ASP A 246 26.47 9.21 24.50
C ASP A 246 27.36 9.57 23.30
N TYR A 247 27.94 8.56 22.64
CA TYR A 247 28.75 8.75 21.44
C TYR A 247 27.98 9.45 20.32
N ALA A 248 26.75 9.03 20.04
CA ALA A 248 25.95 9.58 18.96
C ALA A 248 25.55 11.05 19.22
N VAL A 249 25.21 11.39 20.45
CA VAL A 249 24.89 12.77 20.86
C VAL A 249 26.16 13.65 20.82
N GLU A 250 27.26 13.22 21.41
CA GLU A 250 28.53 13.98 21.43
C GLU A 250 29.11 14.20 20.02
N THR A 251 28.81 13.30 19.08
CA THR A 251 29.25 13.42 17.67
C THR A 251 28.21 14.05 16.73
N GLY A 252 27.10 14.57 17.30
CA GLY A 252 26.07 15.32 16.55
C GLY A 252 25.23 14.45 15.61
N ARG A 253 24.99 13.17 15.94
CA ARG A 253 24.18 12.23 15.15
C ARG A 253 22.80 11.99 15.75
N ALA A 254 22.63 12.26 17.03
CA ALA A 254 21.44 11.98 17.79
C ALA A 254 21.20 13.05 18.87
N HIS A 255 20.05 12.98 19.53
CA HIS A 255 19.71 13.75 20.72
C HIS A 255 19.15 12.82 21.79
N TYR A 256 19.36 13.17 23.05
CA TYR A 256 18.82 12.36 24.15
C TYR A 256 17.30 12.40 24.16
N ILE A 257 16.69 11.27 24.42
CA ILE A 257 15.26 11.11 24.63
C ILE A 257 15.01 10.31 25.92
N ASP A 258 13.81 10.47 26.49
CA ASP A 258 13.38 9.62 27.60
C ASP A 258 12.76 8.29 27.07
N LYS A 259 12.54 7.38 27.99
CA LYS A 259 11.91 6.09 27.69
C LYS A 259 10.50 6.26 27.10
N LYS A 260 9.75 7.28 27.50
CA LYS A 260 8.41 7.55 26.96
C LYS A 260 8.47 7.87 25.48
N ARG A 261 9.40 8.79 25.08
CA ARG A 261 9.60 9.13 23.68
C ARG A 261 10.08 7.93 22.87
N ALA A 262 10.96 7.09 23.40
CA ALA A 262 11.37 5.85 22.74
C ALA A 262 10.17 4.93 22.45
N LEU A 263 9.26 4.76 23.42
CA LEU A 263 8.04 3.97 23.23
C LEU A 263 7.10 4.57 22.18
N GLU A 264 6.97 5.90 22.12
CA GLU A 264 6.19 6.58 21.08
C GLU A 264 6.74 6.32 19.67
N ILE A 265 8.06 6.37 19.50
CA ILE A 265 8.73 6.06 18.22
C ILE A 265 8.49 4.59 17.83
N LEU A 266 8.59 3.67 18.78
CA LEU A 266 8.34 2.24 18.54
C LEU A 266 6.88 1.98 18.14
N GLU A 267 5.92 2.58 18.84
CA GLU A 267 4.50 2.46 18.53
C GLU A 267 4.18 3.02 17.13
N LEU A 268 4.73 4.19 16.79
CA LEU A 268 4.60 4.77 15.46
C LEU A 268 5.20 3.85 14.39
N SER A 269 6.34 3.23 14.68
CA SER A 269 6.99 2.24 13.82
C SER A 269 6.09 1.03 13.58
N GLU A 270 5.48 0.48 14.61
CA GLU A 270 4.55 -0.65 14.54
C GLU A 270 3.29 -0.30 13.72
N LYS A 271 2.74 0.90 13.91
CA LYS A 271 1.59 1.39 13.12
C LYS A 271 1.91 1.44 11.63
N ASN A 272 3.14 1.80 11.29
CA ASN A 272 3.63 1.87 9.92
C ASN A 272 4.11 0.53 9.34
N GLY A 273 4.10 -0.55 10.12
CA GLY A 273 4.60 -1.85 9.68
C GLY A 273 6.12 -1.90 9.53
N PHE A 274 6.85 -1.02 10.21
CA PHE A 274 8.31 -1.08 10.25
C PHE A 274 8.77 -2.18 11.18
N VAL A 275 9.95 -2.71 10.92
CA VAL A 275 10.51 -3.86 11.62
C VAL A 275 11.54 -3.40 12.64
N HIS A 276 11.37 -3.84 13.89
CA HIS A 276 12.39 -3.62 14.92
C HIS A 276 13.55 -4.58 14.71
N GLN A 277 14.77 -4.05 14.73
CA GLN A 277 15.99 -4.82 14.74
C GLN A 277 16.90 -4.36 15.87
N ILE A 278 17.60 -5.28 16.49
CA ILE A 278 18.63 -4.96 17.47
C ILE A 278 19.99 -5.40 16.95
N THR A 279 21.04 -4.73 17.44
CA THR A 279 22.41 -5.13 17.14
C THR A 279 22.77 -6.44 17.82
N ASN A 280 23.54 -7.28 17.13
CA ASN A 280 23.85 -8.63 17.57
C ASN A 280 25.35 -8.94 17.36
N ILE A 281 26.25 -8.11 17.89
CA ILE A 281 27.70 -8.28 17.71
C ILE A 281 28.51 -8.11 18.99
N ASP A 282 27.91 -7.73 20.10
CA ASP A 282 28.56 -7.47 21.36
C ASP A 282 28.24 -8.51 22.45
N GLY A 283 27.57 -9.63 22.11
CA GLY A 283 27.20 -10.72 23.03
C GLY A 283 25.83 -10.54 23.65
N GLU A 284 25.44 -11.46 24.55
CA GLU A 284 24.08 -11.60 25.07
C GLU A 284 23.62 -10.47 26.01
N HIS A 285 24.57 -9.69 26.50
CA HIS A 285 24.30 -8.67 27.51
C HIS A 285 24.38 -7.24 26.99
N LYS A 286 24.72 -7.05 25.72
CA LYS A 286 24.92 -5.69 25.17
C LYS A 286 24.34 -5.55 23.77
N ILE A 287 23.48 -4.55 23.62
CA ILE A 287 23.10 -3.98 22.32
C ILE A 287 23.46 -2.49 22.33
N PHE A 288 23.61 -1.89 21.16
CA PHE A 288 23.86 -0.46 21.05
C PHE A 288 22.81 0.30 20.24
N ASP A 289 21.99 -0.41 19.41
CA ASP A 289 20.91 0.19 18.65
C ASP A 289 19.64 -0.68 18.65
N ILE A 290 18.49 0.01 18.65
CA ILE A 290 17.19 -0.50 18.19
C ILE A 290 16.81 0.28 16.96
N CYS A 291 16.80 -0.38 15.80
CA CYS A 291 16.43 0.20 14.53
C CYS A 291 14.94 -0.01 14.21
N ASN A 292 14.30 0.98 13.62
CA ASN A 292 12.90 0.94 13.13
C ASN A 292 12.90 0.92 11.60
N CYS A 293 12.97 -0.27 11.03
CA CYS A 293 13.39 -0.48 9.66
C CYS A 293 12.24 -0.61 8.67
N ASP A 294 12.22 0.25 7.65
CA ASP A 294 11.48 -0.06 6.42
C ASP A 294 12.25 -1.15 5.65
N VAL A 295 11.58 -2.28 5.39
CA VAL A 295 12.16 -3.45 4.70
C VAL A 295 12.65 -3.12 3.29
N LYS A 296 12.09 -2.12 2.64
CA LYS A 296 12.45 -1.69 1.28
C LYS A 296 13.70 -0.79 1.25
N ILE A 297 14.01 -0.16 2.37
CA ILE A 297 15.12 0.80 2.50
C ILE A 297 16.30 0.18 3.24
N CYS A 298 16.05 -0.55 4.33
CA CYS A 298 17.08 -1.11 5.19
C CYS A 298 18.07 -2.00 4.45
N ASN A 299 19.36 -1.73 4.57
CA ASN A 299 20.42 -2.48 3.89
C ASN A 299 20.51 -3.95 4.33
N ALA A 300 20.09 -4.29 5.55
CA ALA A 300 20.02 -5.67 6.01
C ALA A 300 18.79 -6.41 5.45
N LEU A 301 17.60 -5.82 5.59
CA LEU A 301 16.34 -6.50 5.26
C LEU A 301 16.05 -6.57 3.75
N ARG A 302 16.40 -5.54 2.97
CA ARG A 302 16.15 -5.55 1.52
C ARG A 302 17.03 -6.52 0.72
N THR A 303 18.08 -7.08 1.31
CA THR A 303 19.01 -8.00 0.62
C THR A 303 18.32 -9.24 0.08
N SER A 304 17.35 -9.77 0.81
CA SER A 304 16.55 -10.91 0.34
C SER A 304 15.77 -10.60 -0.92
N LEU A 305 15.26 -9.39 -1.04
CA LEU A 305 14.54 -8.89 -2.22
C LEU A 305 15.49 -8.64 -3.39
N LEU A 306 16.64 -8.05 -3.11
CA LEU A 306 17.62 -7.69 -4.12
C LEU A 306 18.31 -8.93 -4.73
N PHE A 307 18.60 -9.95 -3.92
CA PHE A 307 19.46 -11.07 -4.31
C PHE A 307 18.74 -12.41 -4.40
N ASN A 308 17.45 -12.46 -4.13
CA ASN A 308 16.67 -13.70 -4.06
C ASN A 308 17.32 -14.71 -3.10
N THR A 309 17.57 -14.25 -1.88
CA THR A 309 18.16 -15.03 -0.79
C THR A 309 17.25 -14.98 0.43
N PRO A 310 17.43 -15.88 1.40
CA PRO A 310 16.77 -15.73 2.69
C PRO A 310 17.14 -14.40 3.37
N ASN A 311 16.26 -13.92 4.24
CA ASN A 311 16.55 -12.72 5.03
C ASN A 311 17.76 -12.96 5.94
N LEU A 312 18.70 -12.02 5.92
CA LEU A 312 19.85 -12.03 6.83
C LEU A 312 19.42 -11.84 8.29
N SER A 313 18.37 -11.09 8.51
CA SER A 313 17.85 -10.76 9.83
C SER A 313 16.44 -11.31 10.01
N ARG A 314 16.25 -12.11 11.04
CA ARG A 314 14.94 -12.60 11.50
C ARG A 314 14.97 -12.83 13.01
N SER A 315 13.80 -13.01 13.61
CA SER A 315 13.67 -13.42 15.02
C SER A 315 13.61 -14.94 15.18
N ALA A 316 13.53 -15.38 16.43
CA ALA A 316 13.31 -16.80 16.80
C ALA A 316 11.91 -17.31 16.41
N TYR A 317 11.05 -16.47 15.88
CA TYR A 317 9.63 -16.74 15.70
C TYR A 317 9.24 -16.88 14.23
N THR A 318 8.17 -17.63 14.00
CA THR A 318 7.45 -17.70 12.73
C THR A 318 5.95 -17.50 12.99
N ALA A 319 5.28 -16.75 12.13
CA ALA A 319 3.84 -16.58 12.22
C ALA A 319 3.11 -17.86 11.83
N ASN A 320 2.10 -18.24 12.60
CA ASN A 320 1.22 -19.38 12.37
C ASN A 320 -0.24 -18.93 12.37
N VAL A 321 -1.05 -19.50 11.49
CA VAL A 321 -2.46 -19.11 11.33
C VAL A 321 -3.37 -20.20 11.86
N ASN A 322 -4.21 -19.84 12.84
CA ASN A 322 -5.37 -20.64 13.20
C ASN A 322 -6.46 -20.43 12.15
N LYS A 323 -6.61 -21.40 11.25
CA LYS A 323 -7.58 -21.31 10.16
C LYS A 323 -9.03 -21.25 10.61
N LEU A 324 -9.36 -21.78 11.81
CA LEU A 324 -10.72 -21.74 12.34
C LEU A 324 -11.13 -20.32 12.74
N ASN A 325 -10.21 -19.55 13.29
CA ASN A 325 -10.46 -18.16 13.67
C ASN A 325 -10.31 -17.19 12.50
N CYS A 326 -9.52 -17.57 11.48
CA CYS A 326 -9.23 -16.71 10.36
C CYS A 326 -10.45 -16.50 9.46
N VAL A 327 -10.74 -15.25 9.14
CA VAL A 327 -11.82 -14.81 8.24
C VAL A 327 -11.31 -14.19 6.94
N ALA A 328 -10.04 -14.36 6.62
CA ALA A 328 -9.41 -13.83 5.41
C ALA A 328 -9.65 -12.32 5.16
N CYS A 329 -9.75 -11.51 6.20
CA CYS A 329 -9.97 -10.05 6.06
C CYS A 329 -8.84 -9.36 5.30
N GLY A 330 -7.61 -9.90 5.34
CA GLY A 330 -6.46 -9.39 4.61
C GLY A 330 -5.56 -8.42 5.40
N GLN A 331 -5.94 -7.97 6.59
CA GLN A 331 -5.16 -7.00 7.37
C GLN A 331 -3.71 -7.45 7.61
N CYS A 332 -3.51 -8.72 7.95
CA CYS A 332 -2.16 -9.30 8.10
C CYS A 332 -1.37 -9.35 6.78
N VAL A 333 -2.05 -9.43 5.63
CA VAL A 333 -1.42 -9.45 4.30
C VAL A 333 -0.97 -8.04 3.90
N GLU A 334 -1.84 -7.06 4.08
CA GLU A 334 -1.59 -5.66 3.71
C GLU A 334 -0.47 -5.04 4.56
N ASN A 335 -0.37 -5.46 5.82
CA ASN A 335 0.61 -4.95 6.77
C ASN A 335 1.88 -5.83 6.90
N CYS A 336 2.02 -6.93 6.16
CA CYS A 336 3.21 -7.78 6.25
C CYS A 336 4.42 -7.13 5.56
N PRO A 337 5.44 -6.65 6.29
CA PRO A 337 6.58 -5.96 5.69
C PRO A 337 7.43 -6.88 4.82
N ALA A 338 7.50 -8.17 5.16
CA ALA A 338 8.26 -9.18 4.43
C ALA A 338 7.47 -9.83 3.27
N GLY A 339 6.18 -9.50 3.09
CA GLY A 339 5.34 -10.14 2.07
C GLY A 339 5.13 -11.65 2.29
N ALA A 340 5.31 -12.13 3.52
CA ALA A 340 5.23 -13.55 3.85
C ALA A 340 3.80 -14.06 4.00
N VAL A 341 2.84 -13.18 4.28
CA VAL A 341 1.45 -13.55 4.49
C VAL A 341 0.65 -13.32 3.20
N LYS A 342 -0.17 -14.30 2.84
CA LYS A 342 -1.05 -14.28 1.66
C LYS A 342 -2.45 -14.73 2.05
N LEU A 343 -3.44 -14.43 1.21
CA LEU A 343 -4.76 -15.03 1.35
C LEU A 343 -4.80 -16.38 0.65
N GLY A 344 -5.48 -17.33 1.28
CA GLY A 344 -5.65 -18.69 0.80
C GLY A 344 -7.07 -19.19 0.95
N GLN A 345 -7.32 -20.38 0.41
CA GLN A 345 -8.59 -21.06 0.57
C GLN A 345 -8.62 -21.84 1.90
N LYS A 346 -9.76 -21.79 2.57
CA LYS A 346 -10.02 -22.58 3.77
C LYS A 346 -10.79 -23.85 3.45
N LEU A 347 -11.57 -23.82 2.39
CA LEU A 347 -12.47 -24.91 2.01
C LEU A 347 -11.69 -26.08 1.44
N CYS A 348 -12.14 -27.31 1.76
CA CYS A 348 -11.59 -28.53 1.21
C CYS A 348 -12.11 -28.77 -0.22
N LYS A 349 -11.29 -29.43 -1.06
CA LYS A 349 -11.77 -29.97 -2.33
C LYS A 349 -12.81 -31.07 -2.11
N GLY A 350 -13.59 -31.39 -3.15
CA GLY A 350 -14.58 -32.46 -3.12
C GLY A 350 -14.03 -33.86 -2.76
N ASP A 351 -12.71 -34.05 -2.89
CA ASP A 351 -12.00 -35.26 -2.45
C ASP A 351 -11.54 -35.19 -0.97
N GLY A 352 -11.95 -34.18 -0.23
CA GLY A 352 -11.58 -33.96 1.16
C GLY A 352 -10.18 -33.37 1.39
N LYS A 353 -9.44 -33.09 0.33
CA LYS A 353 -8.09 -32.54 0.45
C LYS A 353 -8.10 -31.02 0.54
N GLU A 354 -7.36 -30.54 1.52
CA GLU A 354 -7.11 -29.10 1.65
C GLU A 354 -6.37 -28.54 0.43
N VAL A 355 -6.80 -27.41 -0.08
CA VAL A 355 -6.07 -26.71 -1.13
C VAL A 355 -4.76 -26.18 -0.55
N LYS A 356 -3.64 -26.76 -0.99
CA LYS A 356 -2.31 -26.29 -0.60
C LYS A 356 -1.84 -25.24 -1.61
N TYR A 357 -1.45 -24.09 -1.08
CA TYR A 357 -0.73 -23.10 -1.89
C TYR A 357 0.65 -23.63 -2.22
N PRO A 358 1.11 -23.49 -3.47
CA PRO A 358 2.47 -23.82 -3.81
C PRO A 358 3.41 -22.90 -3.02
N GLN A 359 4.10 -23.48 -2.05
CA GLN A 359 5.25 -22.87 -1.40
C GLN A 359 6.47 -23.42 -2.10
N ALA A 360 7.22 -22.54 -2.75
CA ALA A 360 8.53 -22.94 -3.25
C ALA A 360 9.46 -23.15 -2.05
N PRO A 361 9.95 -24.36 -1.80
CA PRO A 361 10.92 -24.60 -0.73
C PRO A 361 12.19 -23.80 -1.05
N LEU A 362 12.87 -23.31 -0.02
CA LEU A 362 14.23 -22.78 -0.18
C LEU A 362 15.10 -23.85 -0.87
N PRO A 363 15.77 -23.52 -1.97
CA PRO A 363 16.59 -24.48 -2.69
C PRO A 363 17.87 -24.79 -1.88
N ASP A 364 17.73 -25.59 -0.84
CA ASP A 364 18.82 -25.94 0.08
C ASP A 364 19.96 -26.71 -0.60
N LYS A 365 19.68 -27.33 -1.73
CA LYS A 365 20.61 -28.19 -2.51
C LYS A 365 21.22 -27.51 -3.74
N ILE A 366 20.86 -26.26 -3.99
CA ILE A 366 21.39 -25.44 -5.10
C ILE A 366 21.83 -24.09 -4.59
N LYS A 367 22.62 -23.36 -5.39
CA LYS A 367 23.02 -22.00 -5.03
C LYS A 367 21.85 -21.03 -5.18
N TRP A 368 21.69 -20.15 -4.21
CA TRP A 368 20.74 -19.05 -4.29
C TRP A 368 21.29 -17.94 -5.19
N GLY A 369 20.45 -16.98 -5.51
CA GLY A 369 20.83 -15.80 -6.27
C GLY A 369 19.75 -15.38 -7.26
N LYS A 370 19.93 -14.24 -7.90
CA LYS A 370 18.97 -13.66 -8.86
C LYS A 370 18.63 -14.59 -10.04
N TYR A 371 19.58 -15.38 -10.50
CA TYR A 371 19.40 -16.36 -11.57
C TYR A 371 18.45 -17.51 -11.20
N ALA A 372 18.25 -17.75 -9.91
CA ALA A 372 17.33 -18.76 -9.36
C ALA A 372 15.99 -18.14 -8.94
N TRP A 373 15.66 -16.99 -9.51
CA TRP A 373 14.47 -16.28 -9.15
C TRP A 373 13.20 -17.07 -9.48
N ASP A 374 12.33 -17.19 -8.48
CA ASP A 374 11.01 -17.80 -8.55
C ASP A 374 9.99 -16.73 -8.14
N GLU A 375 8.95 -16.53 -8.94
CA GLU A 375 7.88 -15.58 -8.67
C GLU A 375 7.18 -15.82 -7.32
N ASN A 376 7.16 -17.09 -6.87
CA ASN A 376 6.61 -17.45 -5.57
C ASN A 376 7.52 -17.09 -4.40
N TYR A 377 8.81 -16.94 -4.62
CA TYR A 377 9.80 -16.70 -3.60
C TYR A 377 10.20 -15.23 -3.50
N ARG A 378 10.43 -14.58 -4.64
CA ARG A 378 10.80 -13.18 -4.67
C ARG A 378 9.63 -12.30 -4.27
N ASP A 379 9.83 -11.51 -3.24
CA ASP A 379 8.79 -10.58 -2.85
C ASP A 379 8.59 -9.50 -3.91
N THR A 380 7.41 -9.26 -4.11
CA THR A 380 6.81 -8.43 -5.10
C THR A 380 6.18 -7.17 -4.50
N ILE A 381 6.55 -6.75 -3.31
CA ILE A 381 6.17 -5.43 -2.78
C ILE A 381 6.48 -4.33 -3.80
N ARG A 382 7.46 -4.55 -4.67
CA ARG A 382 7.78 -3.69 -5.82
C ARG A 382 7.13 -4.12 -7.13
N ARG A 383 6.56 -5.33 -7.22
CA ARG A 383 5.81 -5.81 -8.39
C ARG A 383 4.33 -5.72 -8.10
N ARG A 384 3.61 -5.09 -8.99
CA ARG A 384 2.17 -4.92 -8.95
C ARG A 384 1.41 -6.20 -9.25
N ASP A 385 2.03 -7.15 -9.96
CA ASP A 385 1.40 -8.32 -10.55
C ASP A 385 1.68 -9.60 -9.79
N SER A 386 2.02 -9.50 -8.53
CA SER A 386 2.48 -10.66 -7.84
C SER A 386 1.42 -11.29 -6.99
N TYR A 387 1.10 -12.44 -7.36
CA TYR A 387 0.32 -13.46 -6.72
C TYR A 387 -1.18 -13.32 -6.89
N GLU A 388 -1.66 -14.13 -7.75
CA GLU A 388 -2.96 -14.73 -7.60
C GLU A 388 -2.98 -15.50 -6.27
N SER A 389 -3.46 -14.90 -5.21
CA SER A 389 -3.82 -15.64 -4.01
C SER A 389 -5.31 -15.95 -4.11
N GLY A 390 -5.67 -17.21 -4.13
CA GLY A 390 -7.08 -17.62 -4.10
C GLY A 390 -7.73 -17.10 -2.83
N THR A 391 -8.81 -16.35 -2.97
CA THR A 391 -9.58 -15.85 -1.84
C THR A 391 -11.07 -15.97 -2.11
N ALA A 392 -11.88 -15.65 -1.13
CA ALA A 392 -13.32 -15.72 -1.23
C ALA A 392 -13.85 -14.97 -2.46
N PRO A 393 -14.73 -15.59 -3.27
CA PRO A 393 -15.28 -14.96 -4.45
C PRO A 393 -15.95 -13.61 -4.19
N CYS A 394 -16.64 -13.44 -3.06
CA CYS A 394 -17.26 -12.19 -2.67
C CYS A 394 -16.24 -11.03 -2.50
N LYS A 395 -15.03 -11.30 -2.00
CA LYS A 395 -13.96 -10.29 -1.91
C LYS A 395 -13.38 -9.97 -3.28
N VAL A 396 -13.22 -10.98 -4.15
CA VAL A 396 -12.68 -10.79 -5.51
C VAL A 396 -13.64 -9.99 -6.38
N ALA A 397 -14.94 -10.29 -6.30
CA ALA A 397 -15.98 -9.63 -7.08
C ALA A 397 -16.16 -8.14 -6.70
N CYS A 398 -15.82 -7.77 -5.48
CA CYS A 398 -15.86 -6.37 -5.06
C CYS A 398 -14.70 -5.59 -5.67
N PRO A 399 -14.91 -4.54 -6.47
CA PRO A 399 -13.83 -3.74 -7.06
C PRO A 399 -12.88 -3.12 -6.01
N ALA A 400 -13.43 -2.74 -4.84
CA ALA A 400 -12.66 -2.21 -3.73
C ALA A 400 -12.09 -3.31 -2.80
N HIS A 401 -12.36 -4.59 -3.06
CA HIS A 401 -11.89 -5.73 -2.26
C HIS A 401 -12.21 -5.62 -0.76
N VAL A 402 -13.40 -5.12 -0.43
CA VAL A 402 -13.88 -4.98 0.96
C VAL A 402 -13.77 -6.32 1.69
N PRO A 403 -13.28 -6.36 2.95
CA PRO A 403 -13.07 -7.60 3.70
C PRO A 403 -14.38 -8.20 4.23
N VAL A 404 -15.20 -8.75 3.32
CA VAL A 404 -16.58 -9.20 3.58
C VAL A 404 -16.66 -10.14 4.77
N GLN A 405 -15.89 -11.23 4.78
CA GLN A 405 -15.95 -12.21 5.86
C GLN A 405 -15.59 -11.61 7.22
N GLY A 406 -14.65 -10.63 7.20
CA GLY A 406 -14.19 -9.96 8.41
C GLY A 406 -15.31 -9.15 9.08
N TYR A 407 -15.97 -8.27 8.32
CA TYR A 407 -17.02 -7.46 8.93
C TYR A 407 -18.30 -8.26 9.22
N LEU A 408 -18.62 -9.30 8.45
CA LEU A 408 -19.70 -10.22 8.78
C LEU A 408 -19.44 -10.92 10.13
N LYS A 409 -18.22 -11.39 10.37
CA LYS A 409 -17.87 -12.04 11.64
C LYS A 409 -17.93 -11.06 12.82
N LYS A 410 -17.44 -9.82 12.64
CA LYS A 410 -17.55 -8.79 13.69
C LYS A 410 -19.01 -8.39 13.98
N ALA A 411 -19.82 -8.30 12.92
CA ALA A 411 -21.26 -8.05 13.07
C ALA A 411 -21.96 -9.22 13.78
N HIS A 412 -21.59 -10.47 13.48
CA HIS A 412 -22.09 -11.66 14.21
C HIS A 412 -21.80 -11.60 15.71
N GLU A 413 -20.63 -11.06 16.06
CA GLU A 413 -20.20 -10.90 17.47
C GLU A 413 -20.81 -9.65 18.15
N GLY A 414 -21.65 -8.87 17.47
CA GLY A 414 -22.20 -7.60 17.98
C GLY A 414 -21.18 -6.44 18.02
N LYS A 415 -20.01 -6.60 17.43
CA LYS A 415 -18.91 -5.62 17.39
C LYS A 415 -19.04 -4.71 16.17
N TYR A 416 -20.10 -3.91 16.11
CA TYR A 416 -20.48 -3.16 14.91
C TYR A 416 -19.48 -2.07 14.54
N GLN A 417 -18.86 -1.39 15.54
CA GLN A 417 -17.79 -0.41 15.25
C GLN A 417 -16.54 -1.06 14.66
N GLU A 418 -16.14 -2.25 15.16
CA GLU A 418 -15.01 -2.99 14.58
C GLU A 418 -15.33 -3.49 13.16
N ALA A 419 -16.59 -3.89 12.92
CA ALA A 419 -17.07 -4.24 11.57
C ALA A 419 -16.99 -3.04 10.62
N LEU A 420 -17.43 -1.87 11.07
CA LEU A 420 -17.34 -0.63 10.31
C LEU A 420 -15.88 -0.24 10.00
N ALA A 421 -15.01 -0.33 11.01
CA ALA A 421 -13.58 -0.06 10.85
C ALA A 421 -12.97 -0.92 9.73
N LEU A 422 -13.31 -2.23 9.69
CA LEU A 422 -12.87 -3.12 8.62
C LEU A 422 -13.41 -2.72 7.24
N ILE A 423 -14.69 -2.32 7.14
CA ILE A 423 -15.25 -1.83 5.88
C ILE A 423 -14.49 -0.59 5.42
N LYS A 424 -14.28 0.37 6.32
CA LYS A 424 -13.62 1.66 6.03
C LYS A 424 -12.14 1.56 5.69
N THR A 425 -11.50 0.38 5.88
CA THR A 425 -10.15 0.14 5.33
C THR A 425 -10.14 0.16 3.79
N GLN A 426 -11.27 -0.12 3.12
CA GLN A 426 -11.39 -0.23 1.67
C GLN A 426 -12.53 0.63 1.08
N ASN A 427 -13.47 1.07 1.89
CA ASN A 427 -14.65 1.81 1.46
C ASN A 427 -15.05 2.87 2.50
N PRO A 428 -14.82 4.17 2.24
CA PRO A 428 -15.17 5.25 3.17
C PRO A 428 -16.67 5.59 3.17
N PHE A 429 -17.47 5.03 2.24
CA PHE A 429 -18.90 5.30 2.05
C PHE A 429 -19.78 4.05 2.27
N PRO A 430 -19.70 3.36 3.42
CA PRO A 430 -20.46 2.14 3.66
C PRO A 430 -21.98 2.36 3.69
N ALA A 431 -22.47 3.49 4.22
CA ALA A 431 -23.89 3.81 4.26
C ALA A 431 -24.48 4.11 2.87
N VAL A 432 -23.72 4.84 2.05
CA VAL A 432 -24.05 5.07 0.63
C VAL A 432 -24.09 3.76 -0.13
N CYS A 433 -23.02 2.94 -0.03
CA CYS A 433 -22.96 1.67 -0.73
C CYS A 433 -23.99 0.66 -0.26
N GLY A 434 -24.41 0.70 1.02
CA GLY A 434 -25.50 -0.13 1.54
C GLY A 434 -26.89 0.20 0.96
N ARG A 435 -26.99 1.29 0.19
CA ARG A 435 -28.22 1.74 -0.45
C ARG A 435 -28.22 1.62 -1.98
N VAL A 436 -27.01 1.73 -2.60
CA VAL A 436 -26.94 1.85 -4.07
C VAL A 436 -25.88 0.93 -4.71
N CYS A 437 -25.37 -0.05 -3.98
CA CYS A 437 -24.40 -1.00 -4.52
C CYS A 437 -25.09 -2.03 -5.44
N ASN A 438 -24.40 -2.42 -6.51
CA ASN A 438 -24.87 -3.47 -7.43
C ASN A 438 -24.63 -4.90 -6.93
N LYS A 439 -24.24 -5.10 -5.68
CA LYS A 439 -24.18 -6.39 -4.95
C LYS A 439 -23.37 -7.51 -5.63
N ARG A 440 -22.35 -7.21 -6.45
CA ARG A 440 -21.50 -8.24 -7.12
C ARG A 440 -20.93 -9.28 -6.14
N CYS A 441 -20.67 -8.91 -4.90
CA CYS A 441 -20.21 -9.81 -3.85
C CYS A 441 -21.25 -10.88 -3.49
N GLU A 442 -22.54 -10.58 -3.59
CA GLU A 442 -23.63 -11.55 -3.39
C GLU A 442 -23.79 -12.46 -4.60
N GLU A 443 -23.70 -11.93 -5.82
CA GLU A 443 -23.75 -12.73 -7.06
C GLU A 443 -22.67 -13.81 -7.08
N GLU A 444 -21.49 -13.49 -6.58
CA GLU A 444 -20.35 -14.41 -6.52
C GLU A 444 -20.23 -15.18 -5.18
N CYS A 445 -21.16 -15.00 -4.26
CA CYS A 445 -21.11 -15.67 -2.96
C CYS A 445 -21.23 -17.18 -3.09
N THR A 446 -20.23 -17.93 -2.56
CA THR A 446 -20.23 -19.40 -2.57
C THR A 446 -21.47 -20.02 -1.93
N ARG A 447 -22.09 -19.35 -0.98
CA ARG A 447 -23.34 -19.79 -0.37
C ARG A 447 -24.48 -19.89 -1.38
N GLY A 448 -24.47 -19.07 -2.44
CA GLY A 448 -25.45 -19.11 -3.52
C GLY A 448 -25.49 -20.43 -4.28
N ASP A 449 -24.39 -21.22 -4.25
CA ASP A 449 -24.35 -22.55 -4.89
C ASP A 449 -25.00 -23.65 -4.01
N ILE A 450 -25.35 -23.33 -2.74
CA ILE A 450 -26.00 -24.26 -1.80
C ILE A 450 -27.49 -23.98 -1.70
N ASP A 451 -27.81 -22.73 -1.34
CA ASP A 451 -29.19 -22.25 -1.17
C ASP A 451 -29.33 -20.83 -1.77
N ARG A 452 -29.14 -19.81 -0.97
CA ARG A 452 -29.18 -18.41 -1.37
C ARG A 452 -27.97 -17.65 -0.82
N ALA A 453 -27.38 -16.78 -1.61
CA ALA A 453 -26.25 -15.93 -1.19
C ALA A 453 -26.52 -15.23 0.14
N VAL A 454 -25.49 -14.94 0.90
CA VAL A 454 -25.58 -14.12 2.12
C VAL A 454 -25.99 -12.68 1.73
N SER A 455 -26.90 -12.07 2.49
CA SER A 455 -27.31 -10.66 2.34
C SER A 455 -26.19 -9.70 2.79
N ILE A 456 -25.08 -9.72 2.04
CA ILE A 456 -23.83 -9.03 2.38
C ILE A 456 -24.04 -7.51 2.45
N ASP A 457 -24.81 -6.98 1.51
CA ASP A 457 -25.05 -5.55 1.40
C ASP A 457 -25.99 -5.05 2.51
N ALA A 458 -27.03 -5.81 2.84
CA ALA A 458 -27.95 -5.49 3.93
C ALA A 458 -27.24 -5.46 5.30
N VAL A 459 -26.31 -6.39 5.55
CA VAL A 459 -25.48 -6.36 6.77
C VAL A 459 -24.56 -5.13 6.76
N LYS A 460 -23.97 -4.76 5.63
CA LYS A 460 -23.16 -3.54 5.50
C LYS A 460 -23.99 -2.29 5.78
N LYS A 461 -25.22 -2.19 5.23
CA LYS A 461 -26.17 -1.11 5.51
C LYS A 461 -26.47 -1.03 7.02
N PHE A 462 -26.79 -2.15 7.65
CA PHE A 462 -27.04 -2.21 9.08
C PHE A 462 -25.88 -1.63 9.91
N VAL A 463 -24.65 -2.10 9.65
CA VAL A 463 -23.44 -1.65 10.36
C VAL A 463 -23.21 -0.16 10.18
N ALA A 464 -23.44 0.35 8.97
CA ALA A 464 -23.30 1.77 8.69
C ALA A 464 -24.42 2.62 9.31
N ASP A 465 -25.67 2.14 9.28
CA ASP A 465 -26.81 2.83 9.90
C ASP A 465 -26.72 2.84 11.43
N PHE A 466 -26.08 1.82 12.03
CA PHE A 466 -25.75 1.81 13.45
C PHE A 466 -24.81 2.97 13.81
N ASP A 467 -23.77 3.20 13.02
CA ASP A 467 -22.84 4.32 13.19
C ASP A 467 -23.51 5.67 12.92
N LEU A 468 -24.38 5.76 11.90
CA LEU A 468 -25.15 7.00 11.60
C LEU A 468 -26.01 7.46 12.76
N LYS A 469 -26.51 6.52 13.56
CA LYS A 469 -27.36 6.79 14.75
C LYS A 469 -26.55 6.99 16.03
N SER A 470 -25.25 6.74 16.01
CA SER A 470 -24.37 6.87 17.18
C SER A 470 -24.08 8.35 17.47
N GLU A 471 -23.99 8.69 18.75
CA GLU A 471 -23.61 10.05 19.20
C GLU A 471 -22.21 10.44 18.70
N THR A 472 -21.28 9.47 18.65
CA THR A 472 -19.93 9.66 18.13
C THR A 472 -19.72 8.76 16.92
N ARG A 473 -19.50 9.37 15.77
CA ARG A 473 -19.22 8.69 14.52
C ARG A 473 -17.80 8.11 14.49
N TYR A 474 -17.66 6.93 13.90
CA TYR A 474 -16.35 6.33 13.71
C TYR A 474 -15.51 7.13 12.71
N THR A 475 -14.38 7.66 13.18
CA THR A 475 -13.33 8.27 12.36
C THR A 475 -12.05 7.43 12.46
N PRO A 476 -11.41 7.05 11.34
CA PRO A 476 -10.21 6.22 11.41
C PRO A 476 -9.05 7.00 12.03
N GLU A 477 -8.17 6.27 12.68
CA GLU A 477 -6.89 6.83 13.13
C GLU A 477 -6.01 7.14 11.91
N LYS A 478 -5.35 8.31 11.91
CA LYS A 478 -4.35 8.64 10.90
C LYS A 478 -3.09 7.79 11.11
N ILE A 479 -2.59 7.25 10.03
CA ILE A 479 -1.36 6.45 10.00
C ILE A 479 -0.29 7.29 9.30
N ILE A 480 0.46 8.04 10.10
CA ILE A 480 1.44 9.01 9.60
C ILE A 480 2.82 8.34 9.61
N PRO A 481 3.44 8.08 8.45
CA PRO A 481 4.75 7.42 8.38
C PRO A 481 5.92 8.42 8.60
N SER A 482 5.78 9.34 9.53
CA SER A 482 6.79 10.34 9.89
C SER A 482 6.77 10.60 11.39
N VAL A 483 7.93 10.79 12.00
CA VAL A 483 8.08 11.20 13.39
C VAL A 483 7.82 12.71 13.58
N HIS A 484 7.78 13.47 12.49
CA HIS A 484 7.55 14.90 12.48
C HIS A 484 6.08 15.31 12.32
N GLY A 485 5.18 14.34 12.18
CA GLY A 485 3.75 14.59 12.03
C GLY A 485 3.29 14.60 10.57
N GLU A 486 2.19 15.33 10.30
CA GLU A 486 1.56 15.38 8.98
C GLU A 486 2.45 16.02 7.92
N PHE A 487 2.26 15.61 6.67
CA PHE A 487 3.01 16.12 5.53
C PHE A 487 2.52 17.48 5.06
N GLU A 488 3.43 18.32 4.58
CA GLU A 488 3.15 19.68 4.10
C GLU A 488 2.86 19.77 2.59
N GLU A 489 3.03 18.67 1.85
CA GLU A 489 2.77 18.64 0.42
C GLU A 489 1.28 18.85 0.11
N LYS A 490 1.00 19.88 -0.70
CA LYS A 490 -0.35 20.21 -1.14
C LYS A 490 -0.77 19.37 -2.34
N ILE A 491 -1.92 18.72 -2.23
CA ILE A 491 -2.52 17.90 -3.29
C ILE A 491 -3.90 18.50 -3.61
N ALA A 492 -4.15 18.81 -4.87
CA ALA A 492 -5.44 19.31 -5.34
C ALA A 492 -6.28 18.15 -5.92
N ILE A 493 -7.50 18.01 -5.42
CA ILE A 493 -8.47 17.04 -5.94
C ILE A 493 -9.59 17.84 -6.60
N ILE A 494 -9.83 17.61 -7.88
CA ILE A 494 -10.79 18.35 -8.69
C ILE A 494 -12.02 17.47 -8.91
N GLY A 495 -13.10 17.80 -8.20
CA GLY A 495 -14.35 17.07 -8.14
C GLY A 495 -14.56 16.35 -6.81
N ALA A 496 -15.64 16.71 -6.12
CA ALA A 496 -16.08 16.13 -4.85
C ALA A 496 -17.09 15.00 -5.05
N GLY A 497 -16.94 14.18 -6.08
CA GLY A 497 -17.68 12.93 -6.26
C GLY A 497 -17.05 11.78 -5.46
N PRO A 498 -17.62 10.54 -5.52
CA PRO A 498 -17.13 9.39 -4.76
C PRO A 498 -15.62 9.12 -4.95
N ALA A 499 -15.10 9.22 -6.16
CA ALA A 499 -13.69 8.98 -6.47
C ALA A 499 -12.77 10.03 -5.81
N GLY A 500 -13.11 11.32 -5.95
CA GLY A 500 -12.32 12.41 -5.37
C GLY A 500 -12.35 12.40 -3.85
N LEU A 501 -13.53 12.23 -3.26
CA LEU A 501 -13.69 12.17 -1.80
C LEU A 501 -13.02 10.93 -1.19
N THR A 502 -13.02 9.79 -1.89
CA THR A 502 -12.28 8.60 -1.46
C THR A 502 -10.77 8.85 -1.46
N ALA A 503 -10.26 9.48 -2.52
CA ALA A 503 -8.84 9.83 -2.56
C ALA A 503 -8.46 10.80 -1.43
N ALA A 504 -9.30 11.80 -1.17
CA ALA A 504 -9.12 12.73 -0.06
C ALA A 504 -9.09 12.02 1.29
N TYR A 505 -10.02 11.08 1.52
CA TYR A 505 -10.09 10.29 2.74
C TYR A 505 -8.79 9.50 2.99
N TYR A 506 -8.32 8.72 2.02
CA TYR A 506 -7.11 7.90 2.21
C TYR A 506 -5.84 8.73 2.27
N LEU A 507 -5.75 9.85 1.53
CA LEU A 507 -4.63 10.80 1.67
C LEU A 507 -4.59 11.40 3.08
N ALA A 508 -5.74 11.79 3.64
CA ALA A 508 -5.80 12.32 5.00
C ALA A 508 -5.42 11.25 6.04
N VAL A 509 -5.86 10.00 5.87
CA VAL A 509 -5.43 8.87 6.72
C VAL A 509 -3.91 8.67 6.66
N MET A 510 -3.30 8.87 5.50
CA MET A 510 -1.84 8.78 5.30
C MET A 510 -1.08 10.04 5.77
N GLY A 511 -1.74 11.02 6.39
CA GLY A 511 -1.08 12.21 6.93
C GLY A 511 -0.90 13.38 5.96
N PHE A 512 -1.52 13.33 4.77
CA PHE A 512 -1.54 14.46 3.84
C PHE A 512 -2.71 15.42 4.13
N LYS A 513 -2.61 16.65 3.61
CA LYS A 513 -3.66 17.69 3.71
C LYS A 513 -4.22 17.99 2.32
N PRO A 514 -5.03 17.10 1.71
CA PRO A 514 -5.59 17.36 0.40
C PRO A 514 -6.65 18.45 0.46
N THR A 515 -6.75 19.25 -0.61
CA THR A 515 -7.82 20.21 -0.83
C THR A 515 -8.68 19.74 -1.99
N VAL A 516 -9.99 19.61 -1.76
CA VAL A 516 -10.95 19.24 -2.80
C VAL A 516 -11.64 20.48 -3.36
N PHE A 517 -11.62 20.66 -4.67
CA PHE A 517 -12.30 21.74 -5.40
C PHE A 517 -13.56 21.18 -6.06
N GLU A 518 -14.71 21.77 -5.79
CA GLU A 518 -16.00 21.35 -6.31
C GLU A 518 -16.75 22.54 -6.94
N LYS A 519 -17.16 22.38 -8.20
CA LYS A 519 -17.91 23.44 -8.92
C LYS A 519 -19.29 23.70 -8.35
N ASN A 520 -19.93 22.67 -7.80
CA ASN A 520 -21.28 22.78 -7.25
C ASN A 520 -21.25 23.31 -5.80
N LYS A 521 -22.44 23.74 -5.33
CA LYS A 521 -22.62 24.27 -3.97
C LYS A 521 -22.44 23.23 -2.86
N LYS A 522 -22.72 21.95 -3.17
CA LYS A 522 -22.60 20.83 -2.22
C LYS A 522 -21.69 19.75 -2.79
N PRO A 523 -20.84 19.11 -1.95
CA PRO A 523 -20.07 17.96 -2.37
C PRO A 523 -20.92 16.70 -2.48
N GLY A 524 -20.45 15.67 -3.17
CA GLY A 524 -21.09 14.38 -3.34
C GLY A 524 -21.25 13.97 -4.81
N GLY A 525 -21.07 14.90 -5.76
CA GLY A 525 -21.19 14.59 -7.19
C GLY A 525 -22.52 13.93 -7.54
N MET A 526 -22.51 12.82 -8.29
CA MET A 526 -23.74 12.12 -8.70
C MET A 526 -24.55 11.55 -7.53
N LEU A 527 -23.94 11.28 -6.37
CA LEU A 527 -24.66 10.87 -5.16
C LEU A 527 -25.65 11.97 -4.72
N MET A 528 -25.18 13.23 -4.76
CA MET A 528 -25.97 14.39 -4.34
C MET A 528 -26.96 14.85 -5.40
N TYR A 529 -26.53 14.89 -6.67
CA TYR A 529 -27.25 15.55 -7.74
C TYR A 529 -27.94 14.59 -8.72
N GLY A 530 -27.50 13.33 -8.83
CA GLY A 530 -28.03 12.35 -9.77
C GLY A 530 -28.97 11.33 -9.13
N ILE A 531 -28.50 10.61 -8.14
CA ILE A 531 -29.26 9.53 -7.51
C ILE A 531 -30.46 10.10 -6.74
N PRO A 532 -31.68 9.60 -6.98
CA PRO A 532 -32.89 10.11 -6.31
C PRO A 532 -32.88 9.85 -4.80
N SER A 533 -33.56 10.76 -4.05
CA SER A 533 -33.58 10.68 -2.57
C SER A 533 -34.34 9.46 -2.03
N TYR A 534 -35.26 8.87 -2.80
CA TYR A 534 -35.94 7.64 -2.42
C TYR A 534 -35.05 6.38 -2.50
N LYS A 535 -33.84 6.48 -3.10
CA LYS A 535 -32.79 5.44 -3.09
C LYS A 535 -31.65 5.78 -2.15
N LEU A 536 -31.32 7.08 -2.03
CA LEU A 536 -30.18 7.54 -1.25
C LEU A 536 -30.49 8.91 -0.62
N GLU A 537 -30.74 8.93 0.65
CA GLU A 537 -31.05 10.13 1.42
C GLU A 537 -29.85 11.08 1.45
N LYS A 538 -30.11 12.37 1.32
CA LYS A 538 -29.03 13.37 1.18
C LYS A 538 -28.29 13.64 2.48
N ASP A 539 -28.94 13.49 3.61
CA ASP A 539 -28.34 13.55 4.94
C ASP A 539 -27.34 12.40 5.20
N VAL A 540 -27.60 11.21 4.67
CA VAL A 540 -26.65 10.09 4.72
C VAL A 540 -25.34 10.44 3.98
N ILE A 541 -25.46 11.07 2.81
CA ILE A 541 -24.27 11.51 2.04
C ILE A 541 -23.51 12.58 2.81
N GLU A 542 -24.21 13.58 3.34
CA GLU A 542 -23.62 14.67 4.12
C GLU A 542 -22.93 14.14 5.39
N ALA A 543 -23.52 13.17 6.07
CA ALA A 543 -22.94 12.53 7.24
C ALA A 543 -21.65 11.74 6.93
N GLU A 544 -21.59 11.01 5.82
CA GLU A 544 -20.37 10.31 5.42
C GLU A 544 -19.27 11.28 4.97
N ILE A 545 -19.64 12.38 4.28
CA ILE A 545 -18.67 13.45 3.90
C ILE A 545 -18.16 14.18 5.14
N GLN A 546 -18.98 14.31 6.20
CA GLN A 546 -18.54 14.96 7.43
C GLN A 546 -17.35 14.21 8.06
N VAL A 547 -17.34 12.89 8.05
CA VAL A 547 -16.17 12.09 8.52
C VAL A 547 -14.89 12.44 7.75
N ILE A 548 -15.01 12.72 6.45
CA ILE A 548 -13.87 13.16 5.62
C ILE A 548 -13.36 14.54 6.05
N LYS A 549 -14.27 15.46 6.37
CA LYS A 549 -13.92 16.79 6.90
C LYS A 549 -13.29 16.69 8.28
N ASP A 550 -13.79 15.80 9.15
CA ASP A 550 -13.27 15.56 10.49
C ASP A 550 -11.83 15.02 10.46
N LEU A 551 -11.43 14.36 9.37
CA LEU A 551 -10.04 14.02 9.09
C LEU A 551 -9.17 15.23 8.70
N GLY A 552 -9.74 16.42 8.58
CA GLY A 552 -9.02 17.64 8.22
C GLY A 552 -8.94 17.95 6.72
N VAL A 553 -9.77 17.28 5.91
CA VAL A 553 -9.84 17.58 4.47
C VAL A 553 -10.59 18.89 4.23
N GLU A 554 -9.97 19.81 3.51
CA GLU A 554 -10.60 21.05 3.06
C GLU A 554 -11.40 20.81 1.78
N ILE A 555 -12.70 21.15 1.79
CA ILE A 555 -13.57 21.05 0.60
C ILE A 555 -14.07 22.45 0.21
N LYS A 556 -13.60 22.95 -0.93
CA LYS A 556 -13.96 24.26 -1.51
C LYS A 556 -15.06 24.08 -2.55
N CYS A 557 -16.32 24.30 -2.12
CA CYS A 557 -17.47 24.26 -3.02
C CYS A 557 -17.68 25.61 -3.73
N GLY A 558 -18.30 25.57 -4.93
CA GLY A 558 -18.53 26.74 -5.77
C GLY A 558 -17.28 27.25 -6.49
N VAL A 559 -16.25 26.42 -6.61
CA VAL A 559 -15.00 26.74 -7.31
C VAL A 559 -14.78 25.79 -8.49
N GLU A 560 -14.90 26.32 -9.70
CA GLU A 560 -14.70 25.58 -10.94
C GLU A 560 -13.24 25.76 -11.41
N VAL A 561 -12.44 24.69 -11.29
CA VAL A 561 -11.07 24.70 -11.81
C VAL A 561 -11.11 24.71 -13.34
N GLY A 562 -10.30 25.56 -13.96
CA GLY A 562 -10.34 25.87 -15.39
C GLY A 562 -11.19 27.10 -15.73
N LYS A 563 -11.93 27.66 -14.74
CA LYS A 563 -12.72 28.88 -14.91
C LYS A 563 -12.43 29.92 -13.83
N ASP A 564 -12.63 29.56 -12.55
CA ASP A 564 -12.42 30.46 -11.40
C ASP A 564 -10.96 30.45 -10.95
N VAL A 565 -10.27 29.33 -11.14
CA VAL A 565 -8.84 29.13 -10.90
C VAL A 565 -8.32 28.08 -11.89
N THR A 566 -7.11 28.28 -12.40
CA THR A 566 -6.45 27.34 -13.31
C THR A 566 -5.50 26.38 -12.57
N ILE A 567 -5.17 25.23 -13.19
CA ILE A 567 -4.14 24.31 -12.68
C ILE A 567 -2.81 25.05 -12.49
N GLU A 568 -2.42 25.89 -13.42
CA GLU A 568 -1.17 26.68 -13.34
C GLU A 568 -1.17 27.68 -12.17
N GLU A 569 -2.28 28.27 -11.84
CA GLU A 569 -2.40 29.13 -10.64
C GLU A 569 -2.33 28.31 -9.35
N LEU A 570 -2.92 27.12 -9.34
CA LEU A 570 -2.78 26.19 -8.21
C LEU A 570 -1.34 25.69 -8.04
N LYS A 571 -0.61 25.42 -9.12
CA LYS A 571 0.85 25.13 -9.06
C LYS A 571 1.62 26.28 -8.42
N LYS A 572 1.32 27.52 -8.77
CA LYS A 572 1.92 28.73 -8.13
C LYS A 572 1.57 28.85 -6.64
N GLN A 573 0.43 28.34 -6.21
CA GLN A 573 0.04 28.26 -4.79
C GLN A 573 0.71 27.08 -4.04
N GLY A 574 1.57 26.30 -4.72
CA GLY A 574 2.35 25.22 -4.15
C GLY A 574 1.70 23.85 -4.19
N TYR A 575 0.60 23.66 -4.94
CA TYR A 575 0.07 22.32 -5.20
C TYR A 575 1.01 21.54 -6.12
N LYS A 576 1.36 20.32 -5.72
CA LYS A 576 2.35 19.49 -6.41
C LYS A 576 1.75 18.37 -7.25
N ALA A 577 0.49 18.03 -7.02
CA ALA A 577 -0.22 17.00 -7.77
C ALA A 577 -1.72 17.32 -7.85
N PHE A 578 -2.33 16.86 -8.95
CA PHE A 578 -3.71 17.17 -9.32
C PHE A 578 -4.45 15.88 -9.66
N TYR A 579 -5.49 15.57 -8.92
CA TYR A 579 -6.38 14.45 -9.21
C TYR A 579 -7.67 14.94 -9.86
N ILE A 580 -7.90 14.57 -11.10
CA ILE A 580 -9.12 14.93 -11.84
C ILE A 580 -10.14 13.81 -11.68
N ALA A 581 -11.19 14.09 -10.91
CA ALA A 581 -12.28 13.18 -10.55
C ALA A 581 -13.67 13.80 -10.83
N ILE A 582 -13.78 14.54 -11.95
CA ILE A 582 -14.98 15.31 -12.32
C ILE A 582 -16.18 14.46 -12.79
N GLY A 583 -15.96 13.16 -13.01
CA GLY A 583 -16.98 12.23 -13.48
C GLY A 583 -17.50 12.54 -14.90
N CYS A 584 -18.69 12.03 -15.22
CA CYS A 584 -19.37 12.26 -16.50
C CYS A 584 -20.68 13.04 -16.24
N GLN A 585 -20.61 14.36 -16.29
CA GLN A 585 -21.73 15.25 -15.94
C GLN A 585 -22.57 15.65 -17.15
N GLY A 586 -22.06 15.48 -18.36
CA GLY A 586 -22.82 15.72 -19.60
C GLY A 586 -23.64 14.49 -20.01
N GLY A 587 -24.56 14.67 -20.91
CA GLY A 587 -25.36 13.60 -21.50
C GLY A 587 -25.31 13.60 -23.02
N LYS A 588 -25.79 12.50 -23.62
CA LYS A 588 -25.88 12.34 -25.07
C LYS A 588 -27.28 12.53 -25.54
N ARG A 589 -27.41 13.10 -26.75
CA ARG A 589 -28.64 13.19 -27.52
C ARG A 589 -28.60 12.17 -28.66
N PRO A 590 -29.77 11.67 -29.14
CA PRO A 590 -29.80 10.60 -30.15
C PRO A 590 -29.39 11.08 -31.56
N GLY A 591 -29.32 12.38 -31.82
CA GLY A 591 -28.97 12.92 -33.12
C GLY A 591 -30.10 12.80 -34.15
N VAL A 592 -31.35 12.75 -33.69
CA VAL A 592 -32.54 12.72 -34.53
C VAL A 592 -33.17 14.13 -34.69
N ALA A 593 -34.07 14.31 -35.64
CA ALA A 593 -34.70 15.60 -35.86
C ALA A 593 -35.43 16.11 -34.60
N ASN A 594 -35.22 17.37 -34.25
CA ASN A 594 -35.77 18.10 -33.11
C ASN A 594 -35.38 17.55 -31.72
N ASP A 595 -34.25 16.86 -31.60
CA ASP A 595 -33.84 16.28 -30.30
C ASP A 595 -33.41 17.33 -29.27
N ASP A 596 -33.27 18.61 -29.68
CA ASP A 596 -33.02 19.78 -28.84
C ASP A 596 -34.26 20.67 -28.62
N ALA A 597 -35.43 20.20 -29.05
CA ALA A 597 -36.70 20.97 -28.96
C ALA A 597 -37.05 21.29 -27.48
N LYS A 598 -37.85 22.37 -27.30
CA LYS A 598 -38.36 22.75 -25.98
C LYS A 598 -39.26 21.65 -25.42
N GLY A 599 -38.90 21.10 -24.29
CA GLY A 599 -39.50 19.92 -23.65
C GLY A 599 -38.64 18.67 -23.76
N THR A 600 -37.46 18.72 -24.40
CA THR A 600 -36.44 17.66 -24.31
C THR A 600 -35.38 18.01 -23.26
N THR A 601 -34.88 17.01 -22.58
CA THR A 601 -33.81 17.18 -21.60
C THR A 601 -32.92 15.94 -21.53
N ILE A 602 -31.66 16.06 -21.08
CA ILE A 602 -30.80 14.93 -20.78
C ILE A 602 -31.03 14.49 -19.33
N ALA A 603 -30.81 13.20 -19.06
CA ALA A 603 -31.12 12.58 -17.78
C ALA A 603 -30.39 13.23 -16.60
N VAL A 604 -29.13 13.59 -16.77
CA VAL A 604 -28.32 14.21 -15.69
C VAL A 604 -28.90 15.55 -15.27
N ASP A 605 -29.29 16.41 -16.24
CA ASP A 605 -29.89 17.71 -15.96
C ASP A 605 -31.28 17.56 -15.35
N TYR A 606 -32.09 16.61 -15.87
CA TYR A 606 -33.39 16.33 -15.32
C TYR A 606 -33.33 15.90 -13.85
N LEU A 607 -32.48 14.92 -13.51
CA LEU A 607 -32.33 14.44 -12.13
C LEU A 607 -31.78 15.53 -11.20
N ARG A 608 -30.82 16.33 -11.66
CA ARG A 608 -30.30 17.48 -10.91
C ARG A 608 -31.43 18.49 -10.60
N GLN A 609 -32.21 18.90 -11.62
CA GLN A 609 -33.34 19.81 -11.42
C GLN A 609 -34.39 19.25 -10.46
N ALA A 610 -34.69 17.96 -10.57
CA ALA A 610 -35.62 17.28 -9.67
C ALA A 610 -35.12 17.22 -8.21
N GLN A 611 -33.80 17.11 -7.98
CA GLN A 611 -33.23 17.16 -6.62
C GLN A 611 -33.19 18.58 -6.04
N GLU A 612 -32.90 19.59 -6.86
CA GLU A 612 -32.79 20.98 -6.41
C GLU A 612 -34.18 21.65 -6.28
N ASN A 613 -35.11 21.29 -7.14
CA ASN A 613 -36.42 21.93 -7.21
C ASN A 613 -37.52 20.95 -7.69
N ARG A 614 -38.16 20.28 -6.74
CA ARG A 614 -39.23 19.27 -6.97
C ARG A 614 -40.48 19.87 -7.54
N LYS A 615 -40.41 20.36 -8.79
CA LYS A 615 -41.54 20.95 -9.47
C LYS A 615 -42.46 19.88 -10.04
N GLU A 616 -43.78 19.91 -9.67
CA GLU A 616 -44.78 19.03 -10.25
C GLU A 616 -44.85 19.18 -11.77
N PHE A 617 -45.05 18.07 -12.48
CA PHE A 617 -45.25 18.01 -13.91
C PHE A 617 -46.43 17.10 -14.26
N LYS A 618 -47.49 17.63 -14.82
CA LYS A 618 -48.75 16.90 -15.07
C LYS A 618 -48.93 16.45 -16.53
N GLY A 619 -47.86 16.34 -17.28
CA GLY A 619 -47.86 15.88 -18.67
C GLY A 619 -47.47 14.43 -18.86
N ASN A 620 -47.42 13.97 -20.11
CA ASN A 620 -46.93 12.66 -20.50
C ASN A 620 -45.41 12.71 -20.63
N VAL A 621 -44.68 11.84 -19.94
CA VAL A 621 -43.23 11.77 -19.95
C VAL A 621 -42.76 10.51 -20.67
N VAL A 622 -41.86 10.67 -21.63
CA VAL A 622 -41.18 9.56 -22.30
C VAL A 622 -39.71 9.59 -21.94
N VAL A 623 -39.18 8.45 -21.44
CA VAL A 623 -37.79 8.27 -21.14
C VAL A 623 -37.16 7.36 -22.18
N VAL A 624 -36.09 7.83 -22.84
CA VAL A 624 -35.35 7.08 -23.85
C VAL A 624 -34.07 6.55 -23.25
N GLY A 625 -33.99 5.23 -23.07
CA GLY A 625 -32.85 4.51 -22.48
C GLY A 625 -33.30 3.31 -21.67
N GLY A 626 -32.41 2.33 -21.49
CA GLY A 626 -32.66 1.05 -20.80
C GLY A 626 -31.76 0.77 -19.57
N GLY A 627 -30.95 1.73 -19.11
CA GLY A 627 -30.11 1.60 -17.95
C GLY A 627 -30.73 2.14 -16.64
N ASN A 628 -30.07 1.92 -15.49
CA ASN A 628 -30.55 2.38 -14.17
C ASN A 628 -30.84 3.90 -14.13
N VAL A 629 -30.09 4.72 -14.85
CA VAL A 629 -30.33 6.16 -14.94
C VAL A 629 -31.69 6.48 -15.62
N ALA A 630 -32.09 5.67 -16.61
CA ALA A 630 -33.38 5.79 -17.24
C ALA A 630 -34.53 5.42 -16.27
N VAL A 631 -34.31 4.35 -15.48
CA VAL A 631 -35.21 3.96 -14.39
C VAL A 631 -35.36 5.10 -13.37
N ASP A 632 -34.23 5.69 -12.94
CA ASP A 632 -34.24 6.83 -12.01
C ASP A 632 -35.04 8.02 -12.54
N CYS A 633 -34.90 8.33 -13.83
CA CYS A 633 -35.66 9.40 -14.47
C CYS A 633 -37.19 9.09 -14.52
N ALA A 634 -37.50 7.85 -14.91
CA ALA A 634 -38.92 7.44 -15.04
C ALA A 634 -39.63 7.43 -13.69
N ARG A 635 -39.01 6.80 -12.68
CA ARG A 635 -39.56 6.75 -11.31
C ARG A 635 -39.60 8.15 -10.65
N THR A 636 -38.66 9.04 -10.97
CA THR A 636 -38.68 10.44 -10.52
C THR A 636 -39.82 11.22 -11.19
N ALA A 637 -40.03 11.02 -12.50
CA ALA A 637 -41.14 11.68 -13.22
C ALA A 637 -42.52 11.25 -12.67
N HIS A 638 -42.69 9.97 -12.35
CA HIS A 638 -43.88 9.44 -11.69
C HIS A 638 -44.13 10.18 -10.36
N ARG A 639 -43.11 10.26 -9.49
CA ARG A 639 -43.22 10.96 -8.19
C ARG A 639 -43.43 12.47 -8.28
N LEU A 640 -43.06 13.09 -9.39
CA LEU A 640 -43.34 14.49 -9.65
C LEU A 640 -44.74 14.72 -10.22
N GLY A 641 -45.60 13.68 -10.32
CA GLY A 641 -47.00 13.76 -10.69
C GLY A 641 -47.26 13.72 -12.18
N ALA A 642 -46.35 13.12 -12.97
CA ALA A 642 -46.60 12.90 -14.40
C ALA A 642 -47.90 12.11 -14.62
N LYS A 643 -48.68 12.52 -15.62
CA LYS A 643 -49.94 11.88 -16.00
C LYS A 643 -49.71 10.43 -16.47
N SER A 644 -48.68 10.23 -17.23
CA SER A 644 -48.17 8.91 -17.65
C SER A 644 -46.64 8.94 -17.83
N VAL A 645 -45.99 7.83 -17.53
CA VAL A 645 -44.56 7.66 -17.77
C VAL A 645 -44.34 6.37 -18.55
N SER A 646 -43.55 6.45 -19.62
CA SER A 646 -43.15 5.26 -20.39
C SER A 646 -41.68 5.31 -20.75
N MET A 647 -41.03 4.14 -20.65
CA MET A 647 -39.63 3.96 -21.04
C MET A 647 -39.52 3.25 -22.39
N PHE A 648 -38.56 3.65 -23.20
CA PHE A 648 -38.23 3.04 -24.49
C PHE A 648 -36.74 2.80 -24.58
N CYS A 649 -36.33 1.57 -24.94
CA CYS A 649 -34.92 1.22 -25.08
C CYS A 649 -34.66 0.32 -26.30
N LEU A 650 -33.43 0.33 -26.77
CA LEU A 650 -32.99 -0.46 -27.93
C LEU A 650 -32.94 -1.96 -27.64
N GLU A 651 -32.59 -2.29 -26.43
CA GLU A 651 -32.38 -3.67 -25.95
C GLU A 651 -33.70 -4.40 -25.79
N ASP A 652 -33.67 -5.72 -25.94
CA ASP A 652 -34.74 -6.60 -25.49
C ASP A 652 -34.79 -6.73 -23.97
N ARG A 653 -35.78 -7.44 -23.43
CA ARG A 653 -35.91 -7.58 -21.97
C ARG A 653 -34.75 -8.35 -21.32
N ALA A 654 -34.14 -9.28 -22.06
CA ALA A 654 -33.06 -10.12 -21.54
C ALA A 654 -31.71 -9.41 -21.50
N THR A 655 -31.52 -8.43 -22.42
CA THR A 655 -30.25 -7.70 -22.56
C THR A 655 -30.32 -6.26 -22.04
N MET A 656 -31.46 -5.87 -21.46
CA MET A 656 -31.66 -4.52 -20.88
C MET A 656 -30.62 -4.27 -19.76
N PRO A 657 -29.88 -3.13 -19.80
CA PRO A 657 -28.74 -2.90 -18.87
C PRO A 657 -29.15 -2.60 -17.42
N ALA A 658 -30.40 -2.21 -17.17
CA ALA A 658 -30.89 -1.98 -15.81
C ALA A 658 -30.93 -3.31 -15.03
N SER A 659 -30.68 -3.26 -13.72
CA SER A 659 -30.78 -4.44 -12.86
C SER A 659 -32.21 -4.98 -12.82
N ASN A 660 -32.36 -6.30 -12.60
CA ASN A 660 -33.67 -6.93 -12.50
C ASN A 660 -34.51 -6.33 -11.37
N GLU A 661 -33.89 -5.97 -10.25
CA GLU A 661 -34.51 -5.32 -9.09
C GLU A 661 -35.12 -3.97 -9.51
N GLU A 662 -34.35 -3.12 -10.18
CA GLU A 662 -34.79 -1.81 -10.69
C GLU A 662 -35.93 -1.91 -11.73
N ILE A 663 -35.83 -2.92 -12.60
CA ILE A 663 -36.90 -3.16 -13.59
C ILE A 663 -38.21 -3.60 -12.90
N GLN A 664 -38.08 -4.50 -11.91
CA GLN A 664 -39.25 -4.98 -11.16
C GLN A 664 -39.94 -3.82 -10.41
N GLU A 665 -39.20 -3.00 -9.69
CA GLU A 665 -39.71 -1.84 -8.98
C GLU A 665 -40.38 -0.82 -9.94
N THR A 666 -39.80 -0.65 -11.15
CA THR A 666 -40.39 0.22 -12.19
C THR A 666 -41.76 -0.28 -12.66
N LEU A 667 -41.88 -1.59 -12.83
CA LEU A 667 -43.16 -2.22 -13.23
C LEU A 667 -44.22 -2.16 -12.11
N GLU A 668 -43.78 -2.29 -10.83
CA GLU A 668 -44.68 -2.16 -9.66
C GLU A 668 -45.21 -0.75 -9.47
N GLU A 669 -44.53 0.26 -10.01
CA GLU A 669 -44.95 1.65 -10.06
C GLU A 669 -45.82 1.98 -11.28
N ASP A 670 -46.32 0.97 -11.99
CA ASP A 670 -47.16 1.09 -13.19
C ASP A 670 -46.51 1.86 -14.36
N ILE A 671 -45.18 1.87 -14.43
CA ILE A 671 -44.43 2.49 -15.51
C ILE A 671 -44.19 1.49 -16.64
N ALA A 672 -44.68 1.83 -17.84
CA ALA A 672 -44.55 0.95 -19.01
C ALA A 672 -43.08 0.91 -19.54
N ILE A 673 -42.54 -0.28 -19.74
CA ILE A 673 -41.22 -0.49 -20.36
C ILE A 673 -41.43 -1.10 -21.76
N ASN A 674 -40.97 -0.39 -22.78
CA ASN A 674 -41.08 -0.77 -24.20
C ASN A 674 -39.69 -1.12 -24.74
N ASN A 675 -39.41 -2.40 -24.83
CA ASN A 675 -38.14 -2.92 -25.32
C ASN A 675 -38.06 -2.99 -26.84
N SER A 676 -36.85 -2.90 -27.41
CA SER A 676 -36.53 -3.02 -28.82
C SER A 676 -37.09 -1.88 -29.68
N TRP A 677 -37.02 -0.63 -29.18
CA TRP A 677 -37.43 0.57 -29.90
C TRP A 677 -36.36 1.65 -29.83
N GLY A 678 -36.01 2.21 -30.97
CA GLY A 678 -35.07 3.33 -31.11
C GLY A 678 -35.78 4.61 -31.59
N PRO A 679 -35.33 5.81 -31.17
CA PRO A 679 -35.90 7.07 -31.60
C PRO A 679 -35.65 7.30 -33.10
N LYS A 680 -36.66 7.79 -33.82
CA LYS A 680 -36.57 8.16 -35.23
C LYS A 680 -36.68 9.67 -35.41
N GLU A 681 -37.64 10.30 -34.77
CA GLU A 681 -37.92 11.73 -34.89
C GLU A 681 -38.73 12.24 -33.72
N ILE A 682 -38.53 13.49 -33.29
CA ILE A 682 -39.32 14.16 -32.28
C ILE A 682 -40.33 15.10 -32.98
N THR A 683 -41.59 14.97 -32.63
CA THR A 683 -42.65 15.81 -33.18
C THR A 683 -42.84 17.06 -32.31
N VAL A 684 -42.97 18.21 -32.96
CA VAL A 684 -43.11 19.51 -32.29
C VAL A 684 -44.29 20.31 -32.85
N ASN A 685 -44.81 21.18 -32.00
CA ASN A 685 -45.85 22.15 -32.44
C ASN A 685 -45.22 23.37 -33.17
N SER A 686 -46.05 24.29 -33.62
CA SER A 686 -45.61 25.52 -34.30
C SER A 686 -44.75 26.46 -33.45
N LYS A 687 -44.67 26.23 -32.11
CA LYS A 687 -43.83 27.00 -31.19
C LYS A 687 -42.52 26.27 -30.86
N GLY A 688 -42.22 25.12 -31.51
CA GLY A 688 -41.04 24.30 -31.25
C GLY A 688 -41.11 23.51 -29.93
N GLU A 689 -42.33 23.33 -29.37
CA GLU A 689 -42.52 22.56 -28.16
C GLU A 689 -42.83 21.10 -28.50
N VAL A 690 -42.31 20.14 -27.74
CA VAL A 690 -42.54 18.70 -27.92
C VAL A 690 -44.03 18.35 -27.85
N THR A 691 -44.48 17.51 -28.77
CA THR A 691 -45.84 16.94 -28.81
C THR A 691 -45.81 15.42 -28.81
N GLY A 692 -44.67 14.82 -29.15
CA GLY A 692 -44.51 13.37 -29.19
C GLY A 692 -43.14 12.94 -29.72
N ILE A 693 -42.97 11.65 -29.89
CA ILE A 693 -41.77 11.01 -30.47
C ILE A 693 -42.18 9.82 -31.33
N ILE A 694 -41.54 9.68 -32.46
CA ILE A 694 -41.71 8.53 -33.35
C ILE A 694 -40.53 7.58 -33.08
N PHE A 695 -40.83 6.32 -32.80
CA PHE A 695 -39.89 5.26 -32.66
C PHE A 695 -39.89 4.32 -33.87
N LYS A 696 -38.79 3.65 -34.13
CA LYS A 696 -38.62 2.56 -35.09
C LYS A 696 -38.16 1.28 -34.39
N ARG A 697 -38.61 0.13 -34.88
CA ARG A 697 -38.30 -1.15 -34.28
C ARG A 697 -36.82 -1.46 -34.36
N CYS A 698 -36.16 -1.76 -33.22
CA CYS A 698 -34.81 -2.23 -33.16
C CYS A 698 -34.76 -3.77 -33.28
N LEU A 699 -34.05 -4.26 -34.28
CA LEU A 699 -33.89 -5.68 -34.57
C LEU A 699 -32.73 -6.32 -33.81
N SER A 700 -31.66 -5.58 -33.65
CA SER A 700 -30.49 -6.01 -32.86
C SER A 700 -29.69 -4.77 -32.42
N THR A 701 -29.04 -4.84 -31.26
CA THR A 701 -28.17 -3.78 -30.74
C THR A 701 -26.68 -4.05 -31.03
N ILE A 702 -26.34 -5.31 -31.25
CA ILE A 702 -24.97 -5.76 -31.47
C ILE A 702 -24.83 -6.34 -32.89
N ASP A 703 -23.79 -5.96 -33.56
CA ASP A 703 -23.41 -6.56 -34.84
C ASP A 703 -22.84 -7.99 -34.62
N ALA A 704 -23.45 -8.97 -35.26
CA ALA A 704 -23.15 -10.39 -35.05
C ALA A 704 -21.70 -10.79 -35.45
N GLU A 705 -21.09 -10.08 -36.39
CA GLU A 705 -19.74 -10.38 -36.89
C GLU A 705 -18.64 -9.73 -36.04
N THR A 706 -18.86 -8.47 -35.66
CA THR A 706 -17.84 -7.68 -34.95
C THR A 706 -17.98 -7.64 -33.45
N GLY A 707 -19.16 -8.05 -32.91
CA GLY A 707 -19.51 -7.95 -31.50
C GLY A 707 -19.62 -6.50 -31.00
N LYS A 708 -19.62 -5.50 -31.89
CA LYS A 708 -19.69 -4.09 -31.53
C LYS A 708 -21.13 -3.59 -31.51
N PHE A 709 -21.35 -2.57 -30.69
CA PHE A 709 -22.65 -1.87 -30.66
C PHE A 709 -22.89 -1.20 -32.01
N SER A 710 -23.90 -1.68 -32.74
CA SER A 710 -24.31 -1.21 -34.07
C SER A 710 -25.78 -1.57 -34.26
N PRO A 711 -26.71 -0.73 -33.78
CA PRO A 711 -28.12 -1.09 -33.80
C PRO A 711 -28.67 -1.10 -35.23
N LYS A 712 -29.42 -2.19 -35.54
CA LYS A 712 -30.12 -2.38 -36.81
C LYS A 712 -31.65 -2.17 -36.61
N TYR A 713 -32.27 -1.47 -37.54
CA TYR A 713 -33.64 -1.10 -37.42
C TYR A 713 -34.50 -1.60 -38.58
N ASP A 714 -35.79 -1.81 -38.30
CA ASP A 714 -36.85 -1.89 -39.26
C ASP A 714 -37.46 -0.49 -39.40
N GLU A 715 -37.17 0.21 -40.49
CA GLU A 715 -37.55 1.59 -40.72
C GLU A 715 -39.05 1.77 -41.04
N GLU A 716 -39.73 0.67 -41.42
CA GLU A 716 -41.17 0.68 -41.75
C GLU A 716 -42.03 0.40 -40.53
N ASN A 717 -41.48 -0.31 -39.55
CA ASN A 717 -42.19 -0.62 -38.29
C ASN A 717 -42.01 0.52 -37.30
N ILE A 718 -42.91 1.48 -37.31
CA ILE A 718 -42.86 2.71 -36.50
C ILE A 718 -43.96 2.72 -35.43
N MET A 719 -43.67 3.41 -34.34
CA MET A 719 -44.61 3.68 -33.25
C MET A 719 -44.60 5.17 -32.90
N GLU A 720 -45.77 5.82 -32.97
CA GLU A 720 -45.89 7.21 -32.54
C GLU A 720 -46.38 7.26 -31.09
N VAL A 721 -45.72 8.05 -30.24
CA VAL A 721 -46.00 8.18 -28.82
C VAL A 721 -46.15 9.66 -28.47
N LYS A 722 -47.30 10.04 -27.89
CA LYS A 722 -47.54 11.41 -27.40
C LYS A 722 -46.67 11.68 -26.16
N ALA A 723 -46.01 12.82 -26.16
CA ALA A 723 -45.17 13.25 -25.04
C ALA A 723 -45.23 14.77 -24.88
N ASP A 724 -45.27 15.22 -23.65
CA ASP A 724 -45.12 16.63 -23.29
C ASP A 724 -43.72 16.93 -22.80
N GLN A 725 -42.98 15.87 -22.40
CA GLN A 725 -41.57 15.91 -22.04
C GLN A 725 -40.84 14.62 -22.47
N ILE A 726 -39.63 14.76 -23.00
CA ILE A 726 -38.75 13.64 -23.37
C ILE A 726 -37.44 13.75 -22.63
N ILE A 727 -37.01 12.64 -21.99
CA ILE A 727 -35.77 12.57 -21.21
C ILE A 727 -34.84 11.55 -21.88
N PHE A 728 -33.65 12.02 -22.31
CA PHE A 728 -32.64 11.16 -22.91
C PHE A 728 -31.68 10.61 -21.86
N ALA A 729 -31.71 9.29 -21.63
CA ALA A 729 -30.87 8.54 -20.73
C ALA A 729 -30.00 7.54 -21.51
N ILE A 730 -29.41 7.94 -22.63
CA ILE A 730 -28.69 7.12 -23.61
C ILE A 730 -27.17 7.23 -23.48
N GLY A 731 -26.68 7.58 -22.31
CA GLY A 731 -25.27 7.64 -21.97
C GLY A 731 -24.86 9.01 -21.45
N GLN A 732 -23.71 8.98 -20.76
CA GLN A 732 -23.10 10.15 -20.15
C GLN A 732 -21.83 10.55 -20.90
N ALA A 733 -21.38 11.80 -20.72
CA ALA A 733 -20.20 12.35 -21.35
C ALA A 733 -19.39 13.19 -20.35
N ILE A 734 -18.09 13.30 -20.61
CA ILE A 734 -17.19 14.15 -19.82
C ILE A 734 -17.29 15.59 -20.36
N GLU A 735 -17.40 16.54 -19.45
CA GLU A 735 -17.37 17.99 -19.74
C GLU A 735 -16.05 18.58 -19.24
N TRP A 736 -15.09 18.72 -20.13
CA TRP A 736 -13.77 19.24 -19.78
C TRP A 736 -13.72 20.76 -19.59
N GLY A 737 -14.57 21.50 -20.30
CA GLY A 737 -14.47 22.96 -20.33
C GLY A 737 -13.03 23.40 -20.66
N LYS A 738 -12.45 24.26 -19.82
CA LYS A 738 -11.05 24.73 -19.93
C LYS A 738 -10.11 24.07 -18.91
N LEU A 739 -10.56 23.04 -18.21
CA LEU A 739 -9.80 22.42 -17.11
C LEU A 739 -8.38 21.98 -17.51
N LEU A 740 -8.24 21.42 -18.69
CA LEU A 740 -6.97 20.88 -19.19
C LEU A 740 -6.27 21.80 -20.20
N GLU A 741 -6.71 23.05 -20.33
CA GLU A 741 -6.08 24.01 -21.23
C GLU A 741 -4.60 24.22 -20.83
N GLY A 742 -3.69 24.03 -21.80
CA GLY A 742 -2.24 24.12 -21.59
C GLY A 742 -1.58 22.85 -21.01
N SER A 743 -2.33 21.81 -20.65
CA SER A 743 -1.76 20.54 -20.16
C SER A 743 -1.23 19.66 -21.29
N LYS A 744 -0.39 18.68 -20.94
CA LYS A 744 0.12 17.64 -21.86
C LYS A 744 -0.78 16.41 -21.93
N VAL A 745 -1.96 16.44 -21.32
CA VAL A 745 -2.89 15.30 -21.32
C VAL A 745 -3.32 14.98 -22.73
N THR A 746 -3.26 13.71 -23.10
CA THR A 746 -3.68 13.19 -24.40
C THR A 746 -4.95 12.34 -24.26
N PHE A 747 -5.72 12.20 -25.32
CA PHE A 747 -7.02 11.53 -25.32
C PHE A 747 -7.09 10.41 -26.34
N TRP A 748 -7.91 9.40 -26.03
CA TRP A 748 -8.32 8.38 -27.00
C TRP A 748 -9.83 8.45 -27.21
N HIS A 749 -10.31 8.02 -28.39
CA HIS A 749 -11.72 8.16 -28.79
C HIS A 749 -12.34 9.53 -28.45
N GLY A 750 -11.55 10.58 -28.66
CA GLY A 750 -11.99 11.99 -28.67
C GLY A 750 -12.18 12.64 -27.31
N ASN A 751 -12.41 11.91 -26.21
CA ASN A 751 -12.76 12.57 -24.96
C ASN A 751 -12.26 11.87 -23.67
N TYR A 752 -11.77 10.65 -23.74
CA TYR A 752 -11.24 9.95 -22.57
C TYR A 752 -9.72 10.14 -22.45
N PRO A 753 -9.19 10.53 -21.28
CA PRO A 753 -7.76 10.78 -21.13
C PRO A 753 -6.97 9.45 -21.15
N LEU A 754 -5.80 9.49 -21.79
CA LEU A 754 -4.83 8.42 -21.72
C LEU A 754 -4.05 8.54 -20.41
N ALA A 755 -4.04 7.48 -19.63
CA ALA A 755 -3.28 7.38 -18.39
C ALA A 755 -2.77 5.94 -18.18
N ASP A 756 -1.72 5.80 -17.39
CA ASP A 756 -1.25 4.48 -16.94
C ASP A 756 -2.32 3.81 -16.08
N LYS A 757 -2.64 2.56 -16.38
CA LYS A 757 -3.73 1.82 -15.71
C LYS A 757 -3.45 1.49 -14.23
N LEU A 758 -2.22 1.64 -13.80
CA LEU A 758 -1.80 1.28 -12.45
C LEU A 758 -1.52 2.52 -11.60
N THR A 759 -0.90 3.54 -12.19
CA THR A 759 -0.61 4.81 -11.50
C THR A 759 -1.68 5.85 -11.70
N TYR A 760 -2.55 5.67 -12.73
CA TYR A 760 -3.54 6.67 -13.13
C TYR A 760 -2.94 8.01 -13.56
N GLN A 761 -1.60 8.05 -13.77
CA GLN A 761 -0.84 9.23 -14.19
C GLN A 761 -0.97 9.42 -15.69
N THR A 762 -1.17 10.66 -16.10
CA THR A 762 -1.27 11.04 -17.52
C THR A 762 0.11 11.37 -18.12
N ALA A 763 0.15 11.83 -19.36
CA ALA A 763 1.38 12.34 -19.98
C ALA A 763 1.86 13.67 -19.33
N ASP A 764 1.02 14.36 -18.58
CA ASP A 764 1.42 15.44 -17.67
C ASP A 764 1.68 14.83 -16.30
N GLU A 765 2.94 14.81 -15.89
CA GLU A 765 3.40 14.03 -14.72
C GLU A 765 2.70 14.39 -13.41
N ASP A 766 2.23 15.63 -13.27
CA ASP A 766 1.54 16.12 -12.08
C ASP A 766 0.03 15.84 -12.11
N ILE A 767 -0.53 15.34 -13.23
CA ILE A 767 -1.96 15.15 -13.43
C ILE A 767 -2.32 13.67 -13.44
N PHE A 768 -3.24 13.31 -12.54
CA PHE A 768 -3.82 11.98 -12.37
C PHE A 768 -5.32 12.02 -12.69
N VAL A 769 -5.85 10.92 -13.23
CA VAL A 769 -7.27 10.79 -13.58
C VAL A 769 -7.85 9.51 -13.00
N GLY A 770 -9.13 9.50 -12.63
CA GLY A 770 -9.78 8.30 -12.14
C GLY A 770 -11.29 8.46 -11.93
N GLY A 771 -11.95 7.37 -11.58
CA GLY A 771 -13.41 7.30 -11.59
C GLY A 771 -13.95 7.35 -13.03
N ASP A 772 -15.17 7.82 -13.20
CA ASP A 772 -15.87 7.79 -14.50
C ASP A 772 -15.18 8.59 -15.61
N VAL A 773 -14.38 9.60 -15.24
CA VAL A 773 -13.61 10.38 -16.22
C VAL A 773 -12.56 9.54 -16.93
N PHE A 774 -12.09 8.45 -16.30
CA PHE A 774 -11.11 7.53 -16.86
C PHE A 774 -11.71 6.23 -17.38
N THR A 775 -12.64 5.64 -16.63
CA THR A 775 -13.21 4.32 -16.94
C THR A 775 -14.52 4.37 -17.72
N GLY A 776 -15.10 5.55 -17.93
CA GLY A 776 -16.49 5.72 -18.29
C GLY A 776 -17.42 5.54 -17.07
N PRO A 777 -18.74 5.83 -17.22
CA PRO A 777 -19.70 5.69 -16.14
C PRO A 777 -19.76 4.27 -15.59
N LYS A 778 -19.58 4.15 -14.26
CA LYS A 778 -19.63 2.88 -13.50
C LYS A 778 -20.37 3.07 -12.18
N PHE A 779 -20.37 2.05 -11.35
CA PHE A 779 -21.00 2.10 -10.02
C PHE A 779 -20.14 2.85 -9.00
N VAL A 780 -20.78 3.28 -7.92
CA VAL A 780 -20.10 4.02 -6.83
C VAL A 780 -18.90 3.25 -6.28
N ILE A 781 -19.00 1.94 -6.12
CA ILE A 781 -17.91 1.09 -5.59
C ILE A 781 -16.70 1.05 -6.55
N ASP A 782 -16.91 1.17 -7.87
CA ASP A 782 -15.80 1.26 -8.83
C ASP A 782 -15.08 2.62 -8.70
N ALA A 783 -15.82 3.70 -8.48
CA ALA A 783 -15.25 5.02 -8.24
C ALA A 783 -14.46 5.08 -6.91
N ILE A 784 -14.95 4.41 -5.86
CA ILE A 784 -14.25 4.25 -4.58
C ILE A 784 -12.93 3.49 -4.78
N ALA A 785 -12.96 2.37 -5.48
CA ALA A 785 -11.75 1.60 -5.79
C ALA A 785 -10.70 2.44 -6.55
N ALA A 786 -11.14 3.21 -7.55
CA ALA A 786 -10.25 4.10 -8.30
C ALA A 786 -9.68 5.21 -7.39
N GLY A 787 -10.51 5.84 -6.57
CA GLY A 787 -10.07 6.89 -5.63
C GLY A 787 -9.03 6.39 -4.62
N HIS A 788 -9.21 5.17 -4.09
CA HIS A 788 -8.24 4.55 -3.19
C HIS A 788 -6.90 4.27 -3.90
N ALA A 789 -6.93 3.71 -5.11
CA ALA A 789 -5.73 3.44 -5.89
C ALA A 789 -4.97 4.72 -6.27
N VAL A 790 -5.70 5.79 -6.65
CA VAL A 790 -5.10 7.09 -6.98
C VAL A 790 -4.50 7.76 -5.76
N ALA A 791 -5.08 7.61 -4.57
CA ALA A 791 -4.51 8.16 -3.34
C ALA A 791 -3.08 7.62 -3.10
N ASP A 792 -2.86 6.32 -3.26
CA ASP A 792 -1.52 5.72 -3.17
C ASP A 792 -0.58 6.27 -4.27
N ALA A 793 -1.07 6.42 -5.50
CA ALA A 793 -0.27 6.95 -6.60
C ALA A 793 0.13 8.41 -6.37
N LEU A 794 -0.78 9.25 -5.89
CA LEU A 794 -0.51 10.64 -5.52
C LEU A 794 0.50 10.76 -4.39
N ALA A 795 0.33 9.98 -3.31
CA ALA A 795 1.26 9.96 -2.19
C ALA A 795 2.69 9.61 -2.66
N ARG A 796 2.82 8.61 -3.54
CA ARG A 796 4.10 8.22 -4.13
C ARG A 796 4.67 9.25 -5.10
N HIS A 797 3.84 10.02 -5.76
CA HIS A 797 4.28 11.07 -6.66
C HIS A 797 4.82 12.28 -5.91
N VAL A 798 4.09 12.78 -4.92
CA VAL A 798 4.51 13.97 -4.16
C VAL A 798 5.66 13.67 -3.20
N ARG A 799 5.77 12.39 -2.76
CA ARG A 799 6.89 11.88 -1.96
C ARG A 799 7.43 10.60 -2.60
N PRO A 800 8.12 10.69 -3.77
CA PRO A 800 8.46 9.55 -4.61
C PRO A 800 9.31 8.50 -3.90
N ASN A 801 9.99 8.89 -2.88
CA ASN A 801 10.92 8.07 -2.14
C ASN A 801 10.44 7.74 -0.71
N ALA A 802 9.31 8.26 -0.28
CA ALA A 802 8.61 7.71 0.87
C ALA A 802 7.99 6.38 0.45
N HIS A 803 8.28 5.33 1.19
CA HIS A 803 7.71 4.01 0.96
C HIS A 803 6.71 3.69 2.07
N PRO A 804 5.48 4.22 2.03
CA PRO A 804 4.48 3.85 3.01
C PRO A 804 4.30 2.34 2.96
N THR A 805 4.51 1.68 4.08
CA THR A 805 4.35 0.23 4.20
C THR A 805 2.88 -0.14 4.07
N ILE A 806 2.02 0.76 4.53
CA ILE A 806 0.57 0.66 4.40
C ILE A 806 0.19 1.38 3.12
N SER A 807 0.01 0.64 2.05
CA SER A 807 -0.43 1.17 0.77
C SER A 807 -1.45 0.25 0.14
N PHE A 808 -2.25 0.80 -0.76
CA PHE A 808 -3.21 0.03 -1.53
C PHE A 808 -2.53 -1.16 -2.20
N ASN A 809 -3.04 -2.35 -1.95
CA ASN A 809 -2.45 -3.57 -2.46
C ASN A 809 -3.05 -3.90 -3.84
N HIS A 810 -2.28 -3.69 -4.89
CA HIS A 810 -2.66 -4.02 -6.27
C HIS A 810 -2.55 -5.51 -6.61
N ARG A 811 -2.60 -6.39 -5.61
CA ARG A 811 -2.54 -7.84 -5.88
C ARG A 811 -3.75 -8.29 -6.68
N GLY A 812 -3.52 -9.06 -7.73
CA GLY A 812 -4.55 -9.85 -8.37
C GLY A 812 -5.06 -10.93 -7.40
N PHE A 813 -6.36 -11.13 -7.37
CA PHE A 813 -6.98 -12.21 -6.60
C PHE A 813 -7.61 -13.22 -7.56
N THR A 814 -7.36 -14.52 -7.36
CA THR A 814 -8.04 -15.58 -8.09
C THR A 814 -9.21 -16.08 -7.27
N PRO A 815 -10.43 -16.10 -7.80
CA PRO A 815 -11.58 -16.66 -7.09
C PRO A 815 -11.44 -18.18 -6.94
N LEU A 816 -12.08 -18.69 -5.91
CA LEU A 816 -12.26 -20.13 -5.71
C LEU A 816 -13.00 -20.78 -6.89
N ASN A 817 -12.57 -21.96 -7.32
CA ASN A 817 -13.40 -22.78 -8.17
C ASN A 817 -14.49 -23.47 -7.32
N LYS A 818 -15.69 -22.92 -7.31
CA LYS A 818 -16.83 -23.37 -6.54
C LYS A 818 -17.22 -24.82 -6.82
N LYS A 819 -17.03 -25.31 -8.05
CA LYS A 819 -17.41 -26.67 -8.47
C LYS A 819 -16.58 -27.78 -7.81
N ASP A 820 -15.40 -27.47 -7.31
CA ASP A 820 -14.46 -28.43 -6.72
C ASP A 820 -14.50 -28.44 -5.18
N ILE A 821 -15.50 -27.80 -4.55
CA ILE A 821 -15.53 -27.56 -3.11
C ILE A 821 -16.59 -28.44 -2.45
N LEU A 822 -16.16 -29.26 -1.49
CA LEU A 822 -17.05 -29.94 -0.55
C LEU A 822 -17.15 -29.08 0.72
N ILE A 823 -18.37 -28.73 1.10
CA ILE A 823 -18.67 -28.01 2.34
C ILE A 823 -19.28 -29.05 3.32
N PRO A 824 -18.52 -29.47 4.33
CA PRO A 824 -18.94 -30.58 5.21
C PRO A 824 -20.02 -30.20 6.21
N GLY A 825 -20.33 -28.91 6.38
CA GLY A 825 -21.39 -28.42 7.25
C GLY A 825 -21.56 -26.91 7.09
N TYR A 826 -22.78 -26.42 7.28
CA TYR A 826 -23.15 -25.03 7.22
C TYR A 826 -24.41 -24.77 8.06
N ASP A 827 -24.65 -23.51 8.42
CA ASP A 827 -25.88 -23.11 9.06
C ASP A 827 -27.05 -23.16 8.06
N GLU A 828 -28.10 -23.90 8.37
CA GLU A 828 -29.27 -24.10 7.52
C GLU A 828 -30.31 -22.98 7.59
N ALA A 829 -30.01 -21.90 8.34
CA ALA A 829 -30.90 -20.75 8.46
C ALA A 829 -31.20 -20.12 7.08
N GLY A 830 -32.42 -19.72 6.86
CA GLY A 830 -32.85 -19.03 5.65
C GLY A 830 -32.24 -17.62 5.54
N ARG A 831 -32.04 -17.15 4.30
CA ARG A 831 -31.58 -15.78 4.02
C ARG A 831 -32.52 -14.78 4.65
N GLN A 832 -31.95 -13.81 5.36
CA GLN A 832 -32.64 -12.66 5.92
C GLN A 832 -32.70 -11.54 4.89
N GLU A 833 -33.84 -10.88 4.80
CA GLU A 833 -34.11 -9.78 3.86
C GLU A 833 -34.60 -8.53 4.59
N GLU A 834 -34.30 -7.38 4.03
CA GLU A 834 -34.77 -6.10 4.50
C GLU A 834 -36.29 -6.02 4.30
N GLY A 835 -36.99 -5.48 5.28
CA GLY A 835 -38.41 -5.22 5.17
C GLY A 835 -38.66 -3.83 4.58
N MET A 836 -39.93 -3.60 4.21
CA MET A 836 -40.41 -2.26 3.83
C MET A 836 -41.10 -1.57 5.00
N ASP A 837 -41.02 -0.26 5.03
CA ASP A 837 -41.82 0.55 5.96
C ASP A 837 -43.20 0.87 5.32
N GLU A 838 -44.22 0.14 5.73
CA GLU A 838 -45.58 0.25 5.23
C GLU A 838 -46.21 1.62 5.49
N SER A 839 -45.64 2.43 6.38
CA SER A 839 -46.11 3.81 6.63
C SER A 839 -45.66 4.80 5.55
N ILE A 840 -44.69 4.41 4.71
CA ILE A 840 -44.19 5.20 3.60
C ILE A 840 -44.85 4.75 2.30
N ASP A 841 -45.59 5.64 1.62
CA ASP A 841 -46.03 5.39 0.26
C ASP A 841 -44.83 5.39 -0.68
N TYR A 842 -44.17 4.24 -0.84
CA TYR A 842 -42.93 4.10 -1.57
C TYR A 842 -43.06 4.42 -3.07
N LYS A 843 -44.29 4.32 -3.62
CA LYS A 843 -44.56 4.61 -5.05
C LYS A 843 -44.56 6.11 -5.34
N ASN A 844 -45.02 6.94 -4.40
CA ASN A 844 -45.22 8.38 -4.61
C ASN A 844 -44.30 9.25 -3.73
N SER A 845 -43.63 8.67 -2.75
CA SER A 845 -42.73 9.40 -1.83
C SER A 845 -41.27 9.47 -2.35
N PHE A 846 -40.59 10.56 -1.97
CA PHE A 846 -39.17 10.72 -2.13
C PHE A 846 -38.39 10.23 -0.91
N LYS A 847 -39.02 9.56 0.05
CA LYS A 847 -38.37 8.92 1.21
C LYS A 847 -38.00 7.48 0.85
N ASP A 848 -36.88 7.01 1.35
CA ASP A 848 -36.54 5.58 1.30
C ASP A 848 -37.49 4.79 2.22
N ALA A 849 -38.11 3.77 1.68
CA ALA A 849 -39.01 2.88 2.43
C ALA A 849 -38.31 1.58 2.86
N HIS A 850 -37.11 1.31 2.44
CA HIS A 850 -36.37 0.10 2.81
C HIS A 850 -35.88 0.20 4.26
N LYS A 851 -36.34 -0.71 5.11
CA LYS A 851 -35.81 -0.86 6.48
C LYS A 851 -34.41 -1.44 6.44
N THR A 852 -33.67 -1.24 7.53
CA THR A 852 -32.43 -1.99 7.75
C THR A 852 -32.77 -3.29 8.49
N LEU A 853 -31.92 -4.30 8.43
CA LEU A 853 -32.07 -5.54 9.20
C LEU A 853 -32.11 -5.25 10.70
N THR A 854 -32.79 -6.10 11.46
CA THR A 854 -32.71 -6.09 12.92
C THR A 854 -31.42 -6.77 13.38
N GLU A 855 -31.00 -6.56 14.64
CA GLU A 855 -29.81 -7.21 15.20
C GLU A 855 -29.92 -8.75 15.17
N GLU A 856 -31.12 -9.27 15.41
CA GLU A 856 -31.39 -10.70 15.33
C GLU A 856 -31.22 -11.24 13.92
N GLN A 857 -31.79 -10.54 12.93
CA GLN A 857 -31.62 -10.88 11.51
C GLN A 857 -30.13 -10.81 11.10
N VAL A 858 -29.39 -9.79 11.55
CA VAL A 858 -27.94 -9.70 11.31
C VAL A 858 -27.22 -10.90 11.89
N ARG A 859 -27.53 -11.31 13.12
CA ARG A 859 -26.88 -12.47 13.75
C ARG A 859 -27.18 -13.76 12.99
N ILE A 860 -28.40 -13.96 12.55
CA ILE A 860 -28.79 -15.12 11.72
C ILE A 860 -28.06 -15.07 10.39
N GLU A 861 -28.15 -13.96 9.66
CA GLU A 861 -27.60 -13.83 8.30
C GLU A 861 -26.08 -13.97 8.26
N THR A 862 -25.38 -13.38 9.22
CA THR A 862 -23.91 -13.48 9.31
C THR A 862 -23.43 -14.88 9.69
N GLY A 863 -24.24 -15.68 10.42
CA GLY A 863 -24.00 -17.11 10.70
C GLY A 863 -23.99 -17.98 9.45
N ARG A 864 -24.70 -17.57 8.40
CA ARG A 864 -24.74 -18.28 7.11
C ARG A 864 -23.44 -18.18 6.30
N CYS A 865 -22.50 -17.31 6.69
CA CYS A 865 -21.25 -17.11 5.98
C CYS A 865 -20.35 -18.35 6.09
N LEU A 866 -19.91 -18.90 4.96
CA LEU A 866 -19.07 -20.09 4.90
C LEU A 866 -17.59 -19.86 5.25
N SER A 867 -17.17 -18.62 5.47
CA SER A 867 -15.77 -18.26 5.78
C SER A 867 -14.78 -18.87 4.79
N CYS A 868 -14.96 -18.61 3.51
CA CYS A 868 -14.30 -19.31 2.39
C CYS A 868 -12.77 -19.14 2.30
N GLY A 869 -12.16 -18.26 3.09
CA GLY A 869 -10.74 -17.97 2.98
C GLY A 869 -10.03 -17.99 4.32
N ALA A 870 -8.70 -18.13 4.25
CA ALA A 870 -7.81 -18.00 5.39
C ALA A 870 -6.49 -17.36 4.95
N ALA A 871 -5.76 -16.75 5.88
CA ALA A 871 -4.39 -16.35 5.63
C ALA A 871 -3.46 -17.57 5.58
N VAL A 872 -2.41 -17.48 4.78
CA VAL A 872 -1.35 -18.49 4.67
C VAL A 872 -0.01 -17.78 4.85
N VAL A 873 0.86 -18.34 5.68
CA VAL A 873 2.20 -17.81 5.93
C VAL A 873 3.24 -18.62 5.16
N ASP A 874 4.11 -17.93 4.43
CA ASP A 874 5.33 -18.51 3.90
C ASP A 874 6.42 -18.45 4.99
N PRO A 875 6.81 -19.59 5.60
CA PRO A 875 7.76 -19.62 6.69
C PRO A 875 9.18 -19.21 6.27
N HIS A 876 9.49 -19.28 4.97
CA HIS A 876 10.80 -18.89 4.45
C HIS A 876 10.94 -17.36 4.25
N LYS A 877 9.82 -16.68 4.01
CA LYS A 877 9.75 -15.23 3.93
C LYS A 877 9.48 -14.58 5.27
N CYS A 878 8.83 -15.29 6.18
CA CYS A 878 8.51 -14.78 7.50
C CYS A 878 9.80 -14.49 8.29
N ILE A 879 9.89 -13.26 8.80
CA ILE A 879 11.01 -12.80 9.62
C ILE A 879 10.66 -12.76 11.12
N GLY A 880 9.44 -13.16 11.48
CA GLY A 880 8.99 -13.22 12.87
C GLY A 880 8.89 -11.87 13.57
N CYS A 881 8.55 -10.81 12.84
CA CYS A 881 8.48 -9.44 13.39
C CYS A 881 7.22 -9.18 14.24
N GLY A 882 6.15 -9.99 14.11
CA GLY A 882 4.93 -9.84 14.91
C GLY A 882 3.91 -8.81 14.40
N ILE A 883 4.21 -8.01 13.38
CA ILE A 883 3.26 -6.99 12.86
C ILE A 883 1.92 -7.60 12.46
N CYS A 884 1.91 -8.76 11.79
CA CYS A 884 0.68 -9.44 11.39
C CYS A 884 -0.18 -9.86 12.60
N THR A 885 0.43 -10.22 13.71
CA THR A 885 -0.27 -10.59 14.95
C THR A 885 -0.97 -9.38 15.57
N THR A 886 -0.30 -8.23 15.65
CA THR A 886 -0.88 -7.00 16.22
C THR A 886 -2.00 -6.40 15.37
N LYS A 887 -2.02 -6.69 14.06
CA LYS A 887 -3.08 -6.25 13.14
C LYS A 887 -4.26 -7.22 13.05
N CYS A 888 -4.20 -8.38 13.70
CA CYS A 888 -5.26 -9.38 13.66
C CYS A 888 -6.32 -9.15 14.76
N GLY A 889 -7.47 -8.62 14.39
CA GLY A 889 -8.60 -8.44 15.31
C GLY A 889 -9.44 -9.72 15.57
N PHE A 890 -8.96 -10.92 15.16
CA PHE A 890 -9.70 -12.19 15.24
C PHE A 890 -8.96 -13.29 15.99
N ASP A 891 -7.85 -12.94 16.61
CA ASP A 891 -7.00 -13.92 17.31
C ASP A 891 -6.65 -15.14 16.44
N ALA A 892 -6.34 -14.88 15.17
CA ALA A 892 -6.16 -15.91 14.15
C ALA A 892 -4.70 -16.12 13.74
N ILE A 893 -3.78 -15.23 14.10
CA ILE A 893 -2.39 -15.33 13.72
C ILE A 893 -1.49 -15.02 14.92
N HIS A 894 -0.63 -15.97 15.26
CA HIS A 894 0.24 -15.93 16.41
C HIS A 894 1.68 -16.19 16.02
N LEU A 895 2.62 -15.77 16.83
CA LEU A 895 4.03 -16.13 16.70
C LEU A 895 4.31 -17.44 17.46
N VAL A 896 5.02 -18.34 16.80
CA VAL A 896 5.52 -19.59 17.40
C VAL A 896 7.05 -19.52 17.41
N ARG A 897 7.66 -19.83 18.56
CA ARG A 897 9.11 -19.82 18.74
C ARG A 897 9.71 -21.15 18.25
N ASP A 898 9.97 -21.23 16.96
CA ASP A 898 10.45 -22.44 16.26
C ASP A 898 11.94 -22.38 15.85
N HIS A 899 12.58 -21.23 16.06
CA HIS A 899 13.98 -20.98 15.72
C HIS A 899 14.76 -20.34 16.89
N PRO A 900 14.83 -20.98 18.08
CA PRO A 900 15.44 -20.37 19.27
C PRO A 900 16.91 -19.99 19.08
N GLU A 901 17.63 -20.64 18.15
CA GLU A 901 19.00 -20.33 17.80
C GLU A 901 19.19 -18.92 17.20
N MET A 902 18.10 -18.30 16.69
CA MET A 902 18.17 -16.95 16.11
C MET A 902 18.30 -15.86 17.18
N SER A 903 17.95 -16.15 18.41
CA SER A 903 18.12 -15.23 19.54
C SER A 903 19.52 -15.33 20.19
N ASN A 904 20.39 -16.19 19.67
CA ASN A 904 21.76 -16.29 20.16
C ASN A 904 22.54 -15.02 19.79
N MET A 905 22.97 -14.29 20.81
CA MET A 905 23.75 -13.08 20.66
C MET A 905 25.22 -13.39 20.90
N ARG A 906 26.03 -13.38 19.87
CA ARG A 906 27.46 -13.70 19.97
C ARG A 906 28.33 -12.50 19.65
N VAL A 907 29.47 -12.43 20.30
CA VAL A 907 30.49 -11.45 19.90
C VAL A 907 30.97 -11.73 18.48
N ALA A 908 31.23 -10.69 17.73
CA ALA A 908 31.54 -10.74 16.31
C ALA A 908 32.73 -11.67 15.99
N GLU A 909 33.74 -11.77 16.88
CA GLU A 909 34.91 -12.59 16.71
C GLU A 909 34.62 -14.12 16.70
N LYS A 910 33.53 -14.55 17.35
CA LYS A 910 33.11 -15.96 17.41
C LYS A 910 32.14 -16.36 16.29
N LYS A 911 31.66 -15.42 15.52
CA LYS A 911 30.63 -15.63 14.47
C LYS A 911 31.15 -16.45 13.29
N VAL A 912 32.37 -16.25 12.88
CA VAL A 912 33.00 -16.91 11.72
C VAL A 912 32.94 -18.43 11.82
N THR A 913 33.09 -19.00 13.02
CA THR A 913 33.06 -20.46 13.20
C THR A 913 31.69 -21.09 12.96
N GLY A 914 30.62 -20.46 13.38
CA GLY A 914 29.26 -20.93 13.13
C GLY A 914 28.89 -20.86 11.66
N LEU A 915 29.19 -19.72 11.03
CA LEU A 915 28.92 -19.48 9.60
C LEU A 915 29.74 -20.45 8.72
N ALA A 916 31.01 -20.69 9.05
CA ALA A 916 31.87 -21.61 8.30
C ALA A 916 31.33 -23.06 8.34
N LYS A 917 30.87 -23.52 9.49
CA LYS A 917 30.26 -24.85 9.63
C LYS A 917 29.01 -25.02 8.76
N TYR A 918 28.15 -24.03 8.75
CA TYR A 918 26.94 -24.03 7.91
C TYR A 918 27.31 -23.99 6.42
N ALA A 919 28.15 -23.05 6.01
CA ALA A 919 28.60 -22.89 4.65
C ALA A 919 29.21 -24.18 4.06
N LEU A 920 30.10 -24.84 4.83
CA LEU A 920 30.69 -26.12 4.45
C LEU A 920 29.64 -27.23 4.30
N LYS A 921 28.72 -27.35 5.26
CA LYS A 921 27.65 -28.34 5.22
C LYS A 921 26.73 -28.11 3.99
N ARG A 922 26.44 -26.87 3.67
CA ARG A 922 25.63 -26.51 2.52
C ARG A 922 26.36 -26.74 1.20
N GLU A 923 27.62 -26.33 1.07
CA GLU A 923 28.42 -26.61 -0.14
C GLU A 923 28.56 -28.10 -0.40
N LEU A 924 28.70 -28.94 0.62
CA LEU A 924 28.70 -30.41 0.49
C LEU A 924 27.33 -30.91 -0.06
N LYS A 925 26.23 -30.41 0.48
CA LYS A 925 24.89 -30.77 -0.05
C LYS A 925 24.76 -30.36 -1.53
N ILE A 926 25.18 -29.16 -1.90
CA ILE A 926 25.14 -28.66 -3.29
C ILE A 926 26.02 -29.54 -4.19
N LEU A 927 27.22 -29.89 -3.72
CA LEU A 927 28.15 -30.74 -4.47
C LEU A 927 27.56 -32.13 -4.73
N LEU A 928 26.99 -32.76 -3.71
CA LEU A 928 26.35 -34.08 -3.80
C LEU A 928 25.12 -34.08 -4.75
N HIS A 929 24.46 -32.94 -4.94
CA HIS A 929 23.33 -32.79 -5.83
C HIS A 929 23.67 -32.23 -7.23
N SER A 930 24.94 -31.91 -7.47
CA SER A 930 25.38 -31.26 -8.73
C SER A 930 25.07 -32.03 -10.01
N GLY A 931 24.90 -33.36 -9.91
CA GLY A 931 24.50 -34.25 -11.00
C GLY A 931 23.01 -34.28 -11.33
N SER A 932 22.13 -33.68 -10.48
CA SER A 932 20.69 -33.67 -10.73
C SER A 932 20.29 -32.81 -11.94
N LYS A 933 19.16 -33.12 -12.57
CA LYS A 933 18.60 -32.33 -13.68
C LYS A 933 18.40 -30.88 -13.29
N GLU A 934 17.83 -30.65 -12.11
CA GLU A 934 17.58 -29.33 -11.54
C GLU A 934 18.86 -28.54 -11.34
N ALA A 935 19.91 -29.15 -10.76
CA ALA A 935 21.20 -28.48 -10.56
C ALA A 935 21.86 -28.10 -11.91
N ARG A 936 21.73 -28.93 -12.92
CA ARG A 936 22.27 -28.63 -14.29
C ARG A 936 21.53 -27.47 -14.94
N GLU A 937 20.21 -27.44 -14.85
CA GLU A 937 19.38 -26.35 -15.37
C GLU A 937 19.72 -25.03 -14.63
N MET A 938 19.84 -25.08 -13.33
CA MET A 938 20.21 -23.92 -12.52
C MET A 938 21.63 -23.43 -12.85
N ALA A 939 22.58 -24.35 -13.03
CA ALA A 939 23.94 -24.00 -13.47
C ALA A 939 23.97 -23.35 -14.86
N LYS A 940 23.04 -23.74 -15.76
CA LYS A 940 22.87 -23.10 -17.08
C LYS A 940 22.33 -21.68 -16.91
N LYS A 941 21.27 -21.48 -16.13
CA LYS A 941 20.71 -20.16 -15.80
C LYS A 941 21.77 -19.24 -15.18
N ARG A 942 22.53 -19.75 -14.21
CA ARG A 942 23.61 -18.99 -13.56
C ARG A 942 24.71 -18.54 -14.53
N ARG A 943 25.10 -19.40 -15.49
CA ARG A 943 26.10 -19.03 -16.51
C ARG A 943 25.57 -17.94 -17.44
N ALA A 944 24.33 -18.09 -17.92
CA ALA A 944 23.67 -17.08 -18.75
C ALA A 944 23.57 -15.73 -18.03
N TRP A 945 23.10 -15.73 -16.80
CA TRP A 945 23.01 -14.53 -15.96
C TRP A 945 24.40 -13.89 -15.73
N LYS A 946 25.43 -14.67 -15.40
CA LYS A 946 26.78 -14.14 -15.22
C LYS A 946 27.33 -13.48 -16.50
N LYS A 947 27.02 -14.06 -17.67
CA LYS A 947 27.41 -13.48 -18.96
C LYS A 947 26.72 -12.15 -19.18
N ALA A 948 25.39 -12.11 -19.05
CA ALA A 948 24.61 -10.89 -19.18
C ALA A 948 25.04 -9.79 -18.18
N ASN A 949 25.26 -10.17 -16.93
CA ASN A 949 25.74 -9.25 -15.88
C ASN A 949 27.15 -8.69 -16.18
N LYS A 950 28.04 -9.51 -16.77
CA LYS A 950 29.36 -9.05 -17.20
C LYS A 950 29.28 -8.01 -18.32
N GLU A 951 28.40 -8.21 -19.28
CA GLU A 951 28.14 -7.23 -20.36
C GLU A 951 27.51 -5.95 -19.81
N PHE A 952 26.50 -6.06 -18.98
CA PHE A 952 25.86 -4.91 -18.31
C PHE A 952 26.87 -4.05 -17.54
N ARG A 953 27.76 -4.67 -16.76
CA ARG A 953 28.80 -3.95 -16.00
C ARG A 953 29.86 -3.27 -16.85
N LYS A 954 30.03 -3.66 -18.12
CA LYS A 954 30.90 -2.92 -19.04
C LYS A 954 30.30 -1.59 -19.45
N THR A 955 29.00 -1.56 -19.65
CA THR A 955 28.25 -0.35 -20.04
C THR A 955 27.84 0.51 -18.83
N HIS A 956 27.77 -0.10 -17.63
CA HIS A 956 27.37 0.54 -16.37
C HIS A 956 28.40 0.26 -15.26
N PRO A 957 29.65 0.73 -15.38
CA PRO A 957 30.76 0.33 -14.50
C PRO A 957 30.57 0.77 -13.03
N ASN A 958 29.72 1.75 -12.79
CA ASN A 958 29.59 2.41 -11.49
C ASN A 958 28.35 2.00 -10.69
N THR A 959 27.44 1.26 -11.28
CA THR A 959 26.12 1.01 -10.65
C THR A 959 26.16 -0.07 -9.58
N GLY A 960 27.13 -0.96 -9.59
CA GLY A 960 27.06 -2.16 -8.75
C GLY A 960 25.85 -3.07 -9.03
N ASN A 961 24.99 -2.68 -9.96
CA ASN A 961 23.75 -3.35 -10.29
C ASN A 961 23.95 -4.58 -11.17
N SER A 962 22.96 -5.44 -11.21
CA SER A 962 22.85 -6.55 -12.15
C SER A 962 21.81 -6.23 -13.22
N VAL A 963 21.80 -7.01 -14.29
CA VAL A 963 20.86 -6.90 -15.42
C VAL A 963 19.39 -6.81 -14.99
N ASP A 964 19.06 -7.33 -13.80
CA ASP A 964 17.68 -7.42 -13.28
C ASP A 964 17.37 -6.38 -12.17
N ALA A 965 18.21 -5.38 -11.95
CA ALA A 965 18.06 -4.39 -10.88
C ALA A 965 17.17 -3.22 -11.25
#